data_0185062888dca5b0f8aaf37930d514c8
#
_entry.id   0185062888dca5b0f8aaf37930d514c8
#
_cell.length_a   1.000
_cell.length_b   1.000
_cell.length_c   1.000
_cell.angle_alpha   90.00
_cell.angle_beta   90.00
_cell.angle_gamma   90.00
#
_symmetry.space_group_name_H-M   'P 1'
#
loop_
_entity.id
_entity.type
_entity.pdbx_description
1 polymer ?
#
loop_
_entity_poly.entity_id
_entity_poly.type
_entity_poly.pdbx_seq_one_letter_code
_entity_poly.pdbx_strand_id
1 'polypeptide(L)'
;MAVIHSDAPPVHRPWRRNLGFGVGSALLLLGTFWMVWFDYHREWKSYQREFRALEVERAQARLQDETARLDASQELLELENSLEAARAELAANAEAMEAARAALAETEKAFYVAEQAWKVDKSYFDAEKYEFEEERRHILESGLSDTDKSAAVESAQERFRQYEQRYHDAVIGLEEATFARDQAQARLKELTGREDEIVKKMARMTDQETALERKIEALEPSLTKTIRDAPILDMAAPTLKVDQVILPHLLSDINFTRIPKVDRCVTCHQGIMNPDYEGEYQPFSAHPRLDLYLSDNSPHPYNKFGCTVCHQGLDRATSFMSAMHTPRDEEQGHAWEEDHGWKEPHYWDFPQLPAQHAQAACRTCHVEEVRVRGADTYNRGLDMLERAGCYGCHKIAGYESRRKAGPDLTRVASKLTRDWAYRWVEDPRAFRPDTWMPKFFHLSNSSGSEDVRRSAVEIDAILGFLWAMSKPYQPVAEKPPAGDAARGRQLVSEKGCLGCHRIGENTGSRGTFGRDYGPALDRVADKVSAEWLFDWVRDPKRYFPETNMPDLRLTDREAADITAYLMTLSQGAMEPPPATDAALLDEVALEYMRAKLTNEQAQARLAAMSMEDKKVFLGEKLVARYGCFGCHNIAGFEQSLPIGVELTQEGSKMITRLDFGFVEIPHTKPAWFLQKMQDPRIFDQGKVKTPQEKLKMPDFGFTEEEAETMVTLILSMQKDVQPMDSHRLLDERLAAVESGRRVLQDRNCRGCHIIEGEGGAIRETIADQAFWPPNLFGEGEKVQSDWLFEFIREPTPIRPWLTVQMPTFGFDDPLATTVVKYFAAADKAPYPFQSPAVIQAAGDSMRLGRRTFEEFKCISCHTVGAPPPGVSVADLAPDLTLAAERLRHDWIVKWLRDPQKQMPGTRMPAFFYSDDTPLYPDADQRMEAVKDYLLTLGRPSRGASDRMASAAD
;
A
#
# COMPACT_ATOMS: atom_id res chain seq x y z
N MET A 1 39.03 -55.51 -81.49
CA MET A 1 38.77 -56.19 -80.22
C MET A 1 38.54 -55.10 -79.15
N ALA A 2 37.30 -54.84 -78.83
CA ALA A 2 36.89 -53.92 -77.77
C ALA A 2 36.57 -54.71 -76.51
N VAL A 3 37.34 -54.47 -75.44
CA VAL A 3 37.13 -55.12 -74.13
C VAL A 3 35.98 -54.34 -73.46
N ILE A 4 34.82 -55.01 -73.28
CA ILE A 4 33.73 -54.49 -72.52
C ILE A 4 34.03 -54.73 -71.02
N HIS A 5 34.35 -53.69 -70.28
CA HIS A 5 34.34 -53.71 -68.81
C HIS A 5 32.88 -53.73 -68.33
N SER A 6 32.46 -54.87 -67.76
CA SER A 6 31.21 -54.93 -67.05
C SER A 6 31.38 -54.43 -65.66
N ASP A 7 30.91 -53.18 -65.39
CA ASP A 7 30.78 -52.70 -64.04
C ASP A 7 29.62 -53.47 -63.34
N ALA A 8 30.00 -54.40 -62.49
CA ALA A 8 29.09 -55.07 -61.61
C ALA A 8 28.64 -54.08 -60.51
N PRO A 9 27.35 -53.92 -60.25
CA PRO A 9 26.90 -53.04 -59.22
C PRO A 9 27.42 -53.46 -57.83
N PRO A 10 27.74 -52.51 -56.93
CA PRO A 10 28.34 -52.83 -55.65
C PRO A 10 27.40 -53.76 -54.86
N VAL A 11 27.96 -54.88 -54.40
CA VAL A 11 27.22 -55.89 -53.61
C VAL A 11 26.73 -55.23 -52.35
N HIS A 12 25.47 -54.88 -52.34
CA HIS A 12 24.80 -54.34 -51.14
C HIS A 12 24.80 -55.41 -50.06
N ARG A 13 25.59 -55.19 -49.00
CA ARG A 13 25.65 -56.06 -47.83
C ARG A 13 24.39 -55.81 -46.96
N PRO A 14 23.30 -56.57 -47.07
CA PRO A 14 22.02 -56.31 -46.43
C PRO A 14 22.16 -56.31 -44.88
N TRP A 15 23.09 -57.07 -44.33
CA TRP A 15 23.33 -57.11 -42.90
C TRP A 15 23.80 -55.75 -42.30
N ARG A 16 24.61 -55.01 -43.06
CA ARG A 16 25.05 -53.67 -42.59
C ARG A 16 23.90 -52.67 -42.54
N ARG A 17 22.97 -52.73 -43.49
CA ARG A 17 21.74 -51.93 -43.47
C ARG A 17 20.84 -52.36 -42.33
N ASN A 18 20.67 -53.67 -42.13
CA ASN A 18 19.83 -54.17 -41.03
C ASN A 18 20.43 -53.89 -39.67
N LEU A 19 21.76 -53.94 -39.53
CA LEU A 19 22.51 -53.54 -38.32
C LEU A 19 22.34 -52.04 -38.09
N GLY A 20 22.50 -51.19 -39.11
CA GLY A 20 22.31 -49.74 -39.02
C GLY A 20 20.90 -49.40 -38.65
N PHE A 21 19.92 -50.04 -39.23
CA PHE A 21 18.48 -49.89 -38.88
C PHE A 21 18.22 -50.36 -37.43
N GLY A 22 18.75 -51.51 -37.03
CA GLY A 22 18.58 -52.04 -35.68
C GLY A 22 19.20 -51.13 -34.62
N VAL A 23 20.42 -50.64 -34.86
CA VAL A 23 21.09 -49.66 -33.96
C VAL A 23 20.29 -48.35 -33.92
N GLY A 24 19.84 -47.82 -35.05
CA GLY A 24 19.03 -46.61 -35.12
C GLY A 24 17.69 -46.77 -34.39
N SER A 25 17.00 -47.88 -34.54
CA SER A 25 15.77 -48.19 -33.83
C SER A 25 15.96 -48.36 -32.33
N ALA A 26 17.07 -49.00 -31.91
CA ALA A 26 17.40 -49.14 -30.51
C ALA A 26 17.72 -47.76 -29.86
N LEU A 27 18.47 -46.92 -30.57
CA LEU A 27 18.75 -45.54 -30.10
C LEU A 27 17.48 -44.71 -30.04
N LEU A 28 16.59 -44.84 -30.99
CA LEU A 28 15.30 -44.14 -30.96
C LEU A 28 14.45 -44.65 -29.79
N LEU A 29 14.38 -45.95 -29.56
CA LEU A 29 13.67 -46.54 -28.43
C LEU A 29 14.23 -46.06 -27.08
N LEU A 30 15.56 -46.06 -26.93
CA LEU A 30 16.24 -45.58 -25.75
C LEU A 30 16.00 -44.06 -25.55
N GLY A 31 16.05 -43.29 -26.62
CA GLY A 31 15.74 -41.87 -26.59
C GLY A 31 14.28 -41.57 -26.19
N THR A 32 13.33 -42.36 -26.72
CA THR A 32 11.93 -42.25 -26.33
C THR A 32 11.71 -42.64 -24.87
N PHE A 33 12.33 -43.75 -24.44
CA PHE A 33 12.27 -44.16 -23.03
C PHE A 33 12.86 -43.13 -22.11
N TRP A 34 14.02 -42.56 -22.47
CA TRP A 34 14.66 -41.46 -21.70
C TRP A 34 13.77 -40.22 -21.66
N MET A 35 13.13 -39.83 -22.74
CA MET A 35 12.20 -38.73 -22.84
C MET A 35 11.01 -38.94 -21.90
N VAL A 36 10.37 -40.14 -21.92
CA VAL A 36 9.24 -40.48 -21.03
C VAL A 36 9.68 -40.46 -19.57
N TRP A 37 10.84 -41.02 -19.27
CA TRP A 37 11.40 -41.04 -17.94
C TRP A 37 11.71 -39.63 -17.43
N PHE A 38 12.32 -38.79 -18.26
CA PHE A 38 12.64 -37.40 -17.93
C PHE A 38 11.39 -36.54 -17.71
N ASP A 39 10.35 -36.76 -18.57
CA ASP A 39 9.08 -36.04 -18.38
C ASP A 39 8.36 -36.43 -17.11
N TYR A 40 8.39 -37.72 -16.75
CA TYR A 40 7.79 -38.19 -15.50
C TYR A 40 8.43 -37.62 -14.24
N HIS A 41 9.76 -37.39 -14.28
CA HIS A 41 10.56 -36.89 -13.17
C HIS A 41 10.79 -35.36 -13.23
N ARG A 42 9.96 -34.64 -13.98
CA ARG A 42 9.97 -33.17 -13.95
C ARG A 42 9.79 -32.66 -12.54
N GLU A 43 10.62 -31.69 -12.14
CA GLU A 43 10.66 -31.12 -10.77
C GLU A 43 9.29 -30.59 -10.32
N TRP A 44 8.56 -29.86 -11.17
CA TRP A 44 7.23 -29.36 -10.83
C TRP A 44 6.21 -30.47 -10.51
N LYS A 45 6.37 -31.67 -11.11
CA LYS A 45 5.50 -32.83 -10.81
C LYS A 45 5.75 -33.37 -9.40
N SER A 46 7.00 -33.27 -8.87
CA SER A 46 7.29 -33.67 -7.49
C SER A 46 6.58 -32.77 -6.49
N TYR A 47 6.62 -31.46 -6.68
CA TYR A 47 5.89 -30.52 -5.81
C TYR A 47 4.38 -30.75 -5.81
N GLN A 48 3.78 -31.04 -6.99
CA GLN A 48 2.35 -31.34 -7.03
C GLN A 48 1.98 -32.65 -6.35
N ARG A 49 2.84 -33.67 -6.43
CA ARG A 49 2.62 -34.93 -5.69
C ARG A 49 2.74 -34.73 -4.19
N GLU A 50 3.71 -33.97 -3.77
CA GLU A 50 3.93 -33.63 -2.35
C GLU A 50 2.75 -32.80 -1.80
N PHE A 51 2.29 -31.80 -2.54
CA PHE A 51 1.11 -31.04 -2.16
C PHE A 51 -0.15 -31.89 -2.05
N ARG A 52 -0.36 -32.86 -2.98
CA ARG A 52 -1.48 -33.80 -2.86
C ARG A 52 -1.38 -34.64 -1.58
N ALA A 53 -0.19 -35.09 -1.21
CA ALA A 53 0.01 -35.81 0.04
C ALA A 53 -0.33 -34.95 1.26
N LEU A 54 0.11 -33.69 1.26
CA LEU A 54 -0.22 -32.70 2.28
C LEU A 54 -1.75 -32.44 2.35
N GLU A 55 -2.41 -32.34 1.18
CA GLU A 55 -3.87 -32.18 1.14
C GLU A 55 -4.62 -33.36 1.75
N VAL A 56 -4.15 -34.61 1.49
CA VAL A 56 -4.73 -35.80 2.09
C VAL A 56 -4.55 -35.80 3.60
N GLU A 57 -3.34 -35.56 4.08
CA GLU A 57 -3.01 -35.48 5.52
C GLU A 57 -3.91 -34.47 6.24
N ARG A 58 -4.04 -33.28 5.69
CA ARG A 58 -4.90 -32.22 6.26
C ARG A 58 -6.38 -32.56 6.20
N ALA A 59 -6.82 -33.17 5.09
CA ALA A 59 -8.21 -33.62 4.98
C ALA A 59 -8.53 -34.72 5.98
N GLN A 60 -7.61 -35.67 6.20
CA GLN A 60 -7.76 -36.73 7.20
C GLN A 60 -7.80 -36.15 8.63
N ALA A 61 -6.92 -35.21 8.96
CA ALA A 61 -6.94 -34.54 10.27
C ALA A 61 -8.28 -33.79 10.49
N ARG A 62 -8.75 -33.04 9.48
CA ARG A 62 -10.04 -32.34 9.57
C ARG A 62 -11.23 -33.31 9.65
N LEU A 63 -11.14 -34.45 8.94
CA LEU A 63 -12.17 -35.49 9.02
C LEU A 63 -12.25 -36.05 10.44
N GLN A 64 -11.11 -36.35 11.06
CA GLN A 64 -11.07 -36.82 12.46
C GLN A 64 -11.70 -35.79 13.44
N ASP A 65 -11.36 -34.51 13.27
CA ASP A 65 -11.94 -33.43 14.10
C ASP A 65 -13.46 -33.30 13.86
N GLU A 66 -13.90 -33.39 12.62
CA GLU A 66 -15.33 -33.26 12.28
C GLU A 66 -16.11 -34.49 12.74
N THR A 67 -15.61 -35.69 12.53
CA THR A 67 -16.22 -36.92 13.06
C THR A 67 -16.32 -36.87 14.59
N ALA A 68 -15.27 -36.47 15.29
CA ALA A 68 -15.30 -36.30 16.75
C ALA A 68 -16.33 -35.24 17.20
N ARG A 69 -16.49 -34.15 16.42
CA ARG A 69 -17.50 -33.13 16.68
C ARG A 69 -18.92 -33.68 16.50
N LEU A 70 -19.12 -34.45 15.42
CA LEU A 70 -20.41 -35.07 15.14
C LEU A 70 -20.78 -36.11 16.18
N ASP A 71 -19.83 -36.98 16.57
CA ASP A 71 -20.01 -38.01 17.63
C ASP A 71 -20.38 -37.39 18.98
N ALA A 72 -19.85 -36.19 19.27
CA ALA A 72 -20.16 -35.43 20.48
C ALA A 72 -21.47 -34.61 20.37
N SER A 73 -22.11 -34.58 19.17
CA SER A 73 -23.30 -33.77 18.93
C SER A 73 -24.56 -34.39 19.49
N GLN A 74 -25.10 -33.79 20.53
CA GLN A 74 -26.39 -34.21 21.11
C GLN A 74 -27.55 -33.99 20.09
N GLU A 75 -27.47 -32.99 19.25
CA GLU A 75 -28.44 -32.70 18.19
C GLU A 75 -28.50 -33.82 17.15
N LEU A 76 -27.34 -34.36 16.73
CA LEU A 76 -27.31 -35.47 15.79
C LEU A 76 -27.92 -36.73 16.42
N LEU A 77 -27.58 -37.04 17.66
CA LEU A 77 -28.16 -38.17 18.38
C LEU A 77 -29.71 -38.04 18.55
N GLU A 78 -30.21 -36.84 18.82
CA GLU A 78 -31.66 -36.57 18.86
C GLU A 78 -32.34 -36.75 17.49
N LEU A 79 -31.66 -36.37 16.41
CA LEU A 79 -32.13 -36.59 15.05
C LEU A 79 -32.12 -38.07 14.67
N GLU A 80 -31.11 -38.85 15.05
CA GLU A 80 -31.04 -40.30 14.84
C GLU A 80 -32.19 -41.02 15.53
N ASN A 81 -32.43 -40.70 16.78
CA ASN A 81 -33.58 -41.25 17.53
C ASN A 81 -34.91 -40.85 16.91
N SER A 82 -35.00 -39.63 16.40
CA SER A 82 -36.20 -39.14 15.74
C SER A 82 -36.40 -39.81 14.38
N LEU A 83 -35.31 -40.13 13.66
CA LEU A 83 -35.35 -40.86 12.39
C LEU A 83 -35.82 -42.30 12.62
N GLU A 84 -35.30 -42.97 13.65
CA GLU A 84 -35.73 -44.34 14.03
C GLU A 84 -37.23 -44.39 14.36
N ALA A 85 -37.72 -43.40 15.12
CA ALA A 85 -39.15 -43.28 15.44
C ALA A 85 -39.99 -42.99 14.17
N ALA A 86 -39.54 -42.14 13.26
CA ALA A 86 -40.22 -41.86 11.98
C ALA A 86 -40.28 -43.09 11.07
N ARG A 87 -39.21 -43.87 11.00
CA ARG A 87 -39.16 -45.13 10.27
C ARG A 87 -40.06 -46.20 10.84
N ALA A 88 -40.12 -46.31 12.16
CA ALA A 88 -41.08 -47.20 12.82
C ALA A 88 -42.53 -46.82 12.52
N GLU A 89 -42.85 -45.50 12.49
CA GLU A 89 -44.15 -45.01 12.10
C GLU A 89 -44.49 -45.33 10.63
N LEU A 90 -43.54 -45.17 9.73
CA LEU A 90 -43.69 -45.56 8.32
C LEU A 90 -43.87 -47.05 8.11
N ALA A 91 -43.15 -47.88 8.86
CA ALA A 91 -43.30 -49.34 8.84
C ALA A 91 -44.68 -49.77 9.36
N ALA A 92 -45.23 -49.10 10.38
CA ALA A 92 -46.59 -49.36 10.83
C ALA A 92 -47.68 -48.96 9.81
N ASN A 93 -47.38 -48.01 8.90
CA ASN A 93 -48.23 -47.55 7.81
C ASN A 93 -47.86 -48.11 6.43
N ALA A 94 -47.22 -49.28 6.38
CA ALA A 94 -46.64 -49.84 5.16
C ALA A 94 -47.68 -50.05 4.02
N GLU A 95 -48.89 -50.47 4.34
CA GLU A 95 -49.97 -50.63 3.38
C GLU A 95 -50.40 -49.29 2.74
N ALA A 96 -50.49 -48.23 3.52
CA ALA A 96 -50.81 -46.89 3.03
C ALA A 96 -49.70 -46.32 2.17
N MET A 97 -48.47 -46.61 2.52
CA MET A 97 -47.27 -46.25 1.76
C MET A 97 -47.20 -46.93 0.38
N GLU A 98 -47.48 -48.23 0.35
CA GLU A 98 -47.52 -49.00 -0.91
C GLU A 98 -48.64 -48.51 -1.83
N ALA A 99 -49.83 -48.24 -1.27
CA ALA A 99 -50.95 -47.64 -2.00
C ALA A 99 -50.64 -46.23 -2.53
N ALA A 100 -49.97 -45.37 -1.76
CA ALA A 100 -49.58 -44.02 -2.21
C ALA A 100 -48.49 -44.07 -3.32
N ARG A 101 -47.52 -44.99 -3.23
CA ARG A 101 -46.51 -45.23 -4.28
C ARG A 101 -47.14 -45.78 -5.58
N ALA A 102 -48.09 -46.70 -5.46
CA ALA A 102 -48.82 -47.25 -6.60
C ALA A 102 -49.65 -46.15 -7.30
N ALA A 103 -50.34 -45.34 -6.53
CA ALA A 103 -51.11 -44.21 -7.06
C ALA A 103 -50.21 -43.17 -7.74
N LEU A 104 -49.06 -42.85 -7.17
CA LEU A 104 -48.09 -41.93 -7.81
C LEU A 104 -47.59 -42.51 -9.14
N ALA A 105 -47.16 -43.77 -9.15
CA ALA A 105 -46.68 -44.42 -10.38
C ALA A 105 -47.75 -44.46 -11.50
N GLU A 106 -49.03 -44.64 -11.12
CA GLU A 106 -50.14 -44.62 -12.10
C GLU A 106 -50.36 -43.19 -12.63
N THR A 107 -50.35 -42.19 -11.78
CA THR A 107 -50.56 -40.81 -12.17
C THR A 107 -49.37 -40.20 -12.91
N GLU A 108 -48.13 -40.59 -12.60
CA GLU A 108 -46.93 -40.25 -13.38
C GLU A 108 -46.99 -40.83 -14.81
N LYS A 109 -47.46 -42.04 -14.97
CA LYS A 109 -47.68 -42.65 -16.29
C LYS A 109 -48.77 -41.91 -17.05
N ALA A 110 -49.89 -41.57 -16.41
CA ALA A 110 -50.96 -40.78 -17.02
C ALA A 110 -50.49 -39.41 -17.46
N PHE A 111 -49.71 -38.74 -16.60
CA PHE A 111 -49.10 -37.45 -16.88
C PHE A 111 -48.15 -37.52 -18.11
N TYR A 112 -47.27 -38.51 -18.14
CA TYR A 112 -46.39 -38.74 -19.30
C TYR A 112 -47.18 -38.90 -20.62
N VAL A 113 -48.28 -39.67 -20.60
CA VAL A 113 -49.14 -39.88 -21.78
C VAL A 113 -49.82 -38.57 -22.19
N ALA A 114 -50.35 -37.81 -21.24
CA ALA A 114 -50.99 -36.53 -21.49
C ALA A 114 -49.99 -35.46 -22.00
N GLU A 115 -48.76 -35.46 -21.46
CA GLU A 115 -47.68 -34.58 -21.91
C GLU A 115 -47.25 -34.86 -23.34
N GLN A 116 -47.14 -36.14 -23.70
CA GLN A 116 -46.82 -36.51 -25.07
C GLN A 116 -47.98 -36.15 -26.02
N ALA A 117 -49.25 -36.38 -25.64
CA ALA A 117 -50.40 -35.97 -26.43
C ALA A 117 -50.44 -34.46 -26.64
N TRP A 118 -50.22 -33.68 -25.57
CA TRP A 118 -50.12 -32.22 -25.66
C TRP A 118 -48.95 -31.73 -26.59
N LYS A 119 -47.79 -32.33 -26.50
CA LYS A 119 -46.66 -32.01 -27.39
C LYS A 119 -46.99 -32.24 -28.86
N VAL A 120 -47.66 -33.37 -29.16
CA VAL A 120 -48.11 -33.74 -30.51
C VAL A 120 -49.16 -32.78 -31.02
N ASP A 121 -50.22 -32.54 -30.25
CA ASP A 121 -51.33 -31.69 -30.67
C ASP A 121 -50.91 -30.21 -30.71
N LYS A 122 -50.02 -29.80 -29.86
CA LYS A 122 -49.39 -28.46 -29.94
C LYS A 122 -48.61 -28.29 -31.24
N SER A 123 -47.84 -29.30 -31.65
CA SER A 123 -47.10 -29.23 -32.90
C SER A 123 -48.03 -29.10 -34.12
N TYR A 124 -49.13 -29.86 -34.13
CA TYR A 124 -50.13 -29.73 -35.19
C TYR A 124 -50.86 -28.39 -35.14
N PHE A 125 -51.22 -27.92 -33.98
CA PHE A 125 -51.86 -26.61 -33.79
C PHE A 125 -50.94 -25.48 -34.30
N ASP A 126 -49.66 -25.48 -33.92
CA ASP A 126 -48.71 -24.46 -34.31
C ASP A 126 -48.49 -24.48 -35.86
N ALA A 127 -48.37 -25.63 -36.48
CA ALA A 127 -48.25 -25.81 -37.93
C ALA A 127 -49.50 -25.30 -38.69
N GLU A 128 -50.66 -25.78 -38.29
CA GLU A 128 -51.95 -25.42 -38.94
C GLU A 128 -52.31 -23.98 -38.70
N LYS A 129 -51.94 -23.40 -37.58
CA LYS A 129 -52.06 -21.97 -37.28
C LYS A 129 -51.28 -21.15 -38.27
N TYR A 130 -50.02 -21.52 -38.52
CA TYR A 130 -49.18 -20.87 -39.50
C TYR A 130 -49.81 -20.93 -40.91
N GLU A 131 -50.27 -22.12 -41.34
CA GLU A 131 -50.94 -22.32 -42.64
C GLU A 131 -52.23 -21.51 -42.74
N PHE A 132 -53.05 -21.50 -41.71
CA PHE A 132 -54.26 -20.67 -41.63
C PHE A 132 -53.99 -19.18 -41.73
N GLU A 133 -52.98 -18.65 -41.01
CA GLU A 133 -52.59 -17.27 -41.04
C GLU A 133 -52.06 -16.84 -42.41
N GLU A 134 -51.34 -17.73 -43.10
CA GLU A 134 -50.83 -17.52 -44.46
C GLU A 134 -51.98 -17.58 -45.50
N GLU A 135 -52.82 -18.59 -45.44
CA GLU A 135 -54.02 -18.73 -46.31
C GLU A 135 -54.94 -17.51 -46.12
N ARG A 136 -55.21 -17.09 -44.89
CA ARG A 136 -56.01 -15.92 -44.61
C ARG A 136 -55.43 -14.65 -45.22
N ARG A 137 -54.08 -14.49 -45.13
CA ARG A 137 -53.41 -13.33 -45.76
C ARG A 137 -53.59 -13.37 -47.27
N HIS A 138 -53.38 -14.50 -47.91
CA HIS A 138 -53.59 -14.69 -49.35
C HIS A 138 -55.02 -14.43 -49.81
N ILE A 139 -56.00 -14.86 -49.02
CA ILE A 139 -57.44 -14.61 -49.32
C ILE A 139 -57.71 -13.09 -49.21
N LEU A 140 -57.21 -12.41 -48.24
CA LEU A 140 -57.42 -10.99 -48.03
C LEU A 140 -56.76 -10.14 -49.11
N GLU A 141 -55.60 -10.58 -49.64
CA GLU A 141 -54.88 -9.92 -50.70
C GLU A 141 -55.41 -10.30 -52.11
N SER A 142 -56.26 -11.31 -52.25
CA SER A 142 -56.82 -11.74 -53.50
C SER A 142 -57.80 -10.72 -54.14
N GLY A 143 -58.06 -10.85 -55.46
CA GLY A 143 -59.01 -10.03 -56.18
C GLY A 143 -60.49 -10.40 -56.01
N LEU A 144 -60.84 -11.24 -55.00
CA LEU A 144 -62.21 -11.67 -54.70
C LEU A 144 -63.09 -10.55 -54.16
N SER A 145 -64.43 -10.66 -54.27
CA SER A 145 -65.37 -9.76 -53.63
C SER A 145 -65.30 -9.88 -52.12
N ASP A 146 -65.70 -8.86 -51.34
CA ASP A 146 -65.65 -8.87 -49.90
C ASP A 146 -66.52 -9.99 -49.28
N THR A 147 -67.63 -10.34 -49.94
CA THR A 147 -68.50 -11.46 -49.51
C THR A 147 -67.79 -12.84 -49.76
N ASP A 148 -67.13 -13.00 -50.88
CA ASP A 148 -66.40 -14.25 -51.20
C ASP A 148 -65.15 -14.40 -50.31
N LYS A 149 -64.43 -13.30 -50.01
CA LYS A 149 -63.32 -13.28 -49.04
C LYS A 149 -63.78 -13.71 -47.64
N SER A 150 -64.90 -13.18 -47.19
CA SER A 150 -65.47 -13.56 -45.87
C SER A 150 -65.81 -15.03 -45.81
N ALA A 151 -66.45 -15.59 -46.83
CA ALA A 151 -66.80 -17.01 -46.88
C ALA A 151 -65.57 -17.93 -46.96
N ALA A 152 -64.53 -17.52 -47.71
CA ALA A 152 -63.26 -18.25 -47.82
C ALA A 152 -62.47 -18.24 -46.48
N VAL A 153 -62.41 -17.13 -45.79
CA VAL A 153 -61.76 -17.04 -44.48
C VAL A 153 -62.52 -17.86 -43.44
N GLU A 154 -63.85 -17.87 -43.47
CA GLU A 154 -64.70 -18.67 -42.57
C GLU A 154 -64.45 -20.17 -42.79
N SER A 155 -64.35 -20.59 -44.04
CA SER A 155 -64.02 -21.97 -44.38
C SER A 155 -62.63 -22.39 -43.91
N ALA A 156 -61.65 -21.56 -44.08
CA ALA A 156 -60.30 -21.79 -43.57
C ALA A 156 -60.27 -21.85 -42.01
N GLN A 157 -60.96 -20.97 -41.37
CA GLN A 157 -61.10 -20.95 -39.93
C GLN A 157 -61.83 -22.17 -39.36
N GLU A 158 -62.80 -22.72 -40.05
CA GLU A 158 -63.50 -23.93 -39.62
C GLU A 158 -62.55 -25.15 -39.69
N ARG A 159 -61.65 -25.23 -40.69
CA ARG A 159 -60.62 -26.27 -40.74
C ARG A 159 -59.63 -26.15 -39.57
N PHE A 160 -59.19 -24.91 -39.29
CA PHE A 160 -58.27 -24.66 -38.16
C PHE A 160 -58.89 -24.96 -36.79
N ARG A 161 -60.22 -24.72 -36.61
CA ARG A 161 -60.95 -24.98 -35.33
C ARG A 161 -60.77 -26.43 -34.84
N GLN A 162 -60.62 -27.42 -35.74
CA GLN A 162 -60.44 -28.81 -35.34
C GLN A 162 -59.14 -29.02 -34.60
N TYR A 163 -58.06 -28.36 -35.04
CA TYR A 163 -56.74 -28.43 -34.39
C TYR A 163 -56.71 -27.53 -33.12
N GLU A 164 -57.38 -26.43 -33.13
CA GLU A 164 -57.55 -25.58 -31.95
C GLU A 164 -58.27 -26.32 -30.82
N GLN A 165 -59.36 -27.06 -31.18
CA GLN A 165 -60.11 -27.87 -30.21
C GLN A 165 -59.25 -29.02 -29.67
N ARG A 166 -58.56 -29.75 -30.54
CA ARG A 166 -57.65 -30.86 -30.12
C ARG A 166 -56.54 -30.35 -29.18
N TYR A 167 -55.96 -29.26 -29.53
CA TYR A 167 -54.94 -28.65 -28.67
C TYR A 167 -55.51 -28.21 -27.30
N HIS A 168 -56.71 -27.62 -27.29
CA HIS A 168 -57.38 -27.24 -26.06
C HIS A 168 -57.73 -28.46 -25.21
N ASP A 169 -58.22 -29.51 -25.81
CA ASP A 169 -58.54 -30.77 -25.10
C ASP A 169 -57.26 -31.42 -24.54
N ALA A 170 -56.17 -31.37 -25.27
CA ALA A 170 -54.88 -31.85 -24.79
C ALA A 170 -54.30 -30.99 -23.64
N VAL A 171 -54.51 -29.67 -23.63
CA VAL A 171 -54.16 -28.78 -22.52
C VAL A 171 -54.93 -29.15 -21.25
N ILE A 172 -56.25 -29.33 -21.40
CA ILE A 172 -57.12 -29.74 -20.27
C ILE A 172 -56.66 -31.10 -19.73
N GLY A 173 -56.43 -32.08 -20.63
CA GLY A 173 -55.96 -33.39 -20.22
C GLY A 173 -54.61 -33.38 -19.51
N LEU A 174 -53.70 -32.49 -19.92
CA LEU A 174 -52.39 -32.29 -19.25
C LEU A 174 -52.58 -31.63 -17.87
N GLU A 175 -53.44 -30.63 -17.76
CA GLU A 175 -53.74 -29.98 -16.49
C GLU A 175 -54.36 -30.96 -15.48
N GLU A 176 -55.32 -31.78 -15.92
CA GLU A 176 -55.95 -32.79 -15.07
C GLU A 176 -54.95 -33.86 -14.61
N ALA A 177 -54.08 -34.35 -15.55
CA ALA A 177 -53.06 -35.33 -15.24
C ALA A 177 -51.99 -34.72 -14.30
N THR A 178 -51.62 -33.44 -14.49
CA THR A 178 -50.71 -32.72 -13.62
C THR A 178 -51.28 -32.61 -12.20
N PHE A 179 -52.54 -32.21 -12.10
CA PHE A 179 -53.21 -32.10 -10.81
C PHE A 179 -53.32 -33.44 -10.08
N ALA A 180 -53.68 -34.51 -10.78
CA ALA A 180 -53.72 -35.85 -10.21
C ALA A 180 -52.36 -36.33 -9.70
N ARG A 181 -51.28 -36.12 -10.51
CA ARG A 181 -49.92 -36.45 -10.14
C ARG A 181 -49.49 -35.65 -8.90
N ASP A 182 -49.74 -34.35 -8.90
CA ASP A 182 -49.33 -33.48 -7.80
C ASP A 182 -50.08 -33.81 -6.47
N GLN A 183 -51.35 -34.22 -6.56
CA GLN A 183 -52.09 -34.77 -5.41
C GLN A 183 -51.51 -36.07 -4.90
N ALA A 184 -51.18 -37.04 -5.81
CA ALA A 184 -50.58 -38.30 -5.41
C ALA A 184 -49.18 -38.09 -4.79
N GLN A 185 -48.39 -37.14 -5.36
CA GLN A 185 -47.10 -36.73 -4.82
C GLN A 185 -47.21 -36.05 -3.46
N ALA A 186 -48.23 -35.17 -3.28
CA ALA A 186 -48.49 -34.54 -1.99
C ALA A 186 -48.89 -35.59 -0.93
N ARG A 187 -49.68 -36.61 -1.29
CA ARG A 187 -50.04 -37.67 -0.38
C ARG A 187 -48.88 -38.54 0.04
N LEU A 188 -47.97 -38.88 -0.90
CA LEU A 188 -46.75 -39.62 -0.58
C LEU A 188 -45.86 -38.78 0.33
N LYS A 189 -45.68 -37.48 -0.01
CA LYS A 189 -44.91 -36.51 0.80
C LYS A 189 -45.47 -36.31 2.19
N GLU A 190 -46.79 -36.35 2.35
CA GLU A 190 -47.41 -36.29 3.68
C GLU A 190 -47.02 -37.47 4.56
N LEU A 191 -46.93 -38.68 3.96
CA LEU A 191 -46.47 -39.87 4.66
C LEU A 191 -44.96 -39.86 4.97
N THR A 192 -44.12 -39.44 3.98
CA THR A 192 -42.63 -39.48 4.13
C THR A 192 -42.04 -38.19 4.69
N GLY A 193 -42.80 -37.11 4.70
CA GLY A 193 -42.28 -35.75 4.94
C GLY A 193 -41.50 -35.59 6.23
N ARG A 194 -41.88 -36.30 7.29
CA ARG A 194 -41.14 -36.26 8.56
C ARG A 194 -39.76 -36.93 8.46
N GLU A 195 -39.72 -38.14 7.84
CA GLU A 195 -38.45 -38.81 7.58
C GLU A 195 -37.56 -37.94 6.69
N ASP A 196 -38.12 -37.46 5.56
CA ASP A 196 -37.40 -36.63 4.59
C ASP A 196 -36.83 -35.35 5.22
N GLU A 197 -37.57 -34.71 6.12
CA GLU A 197 -37.09 -33.51 6.84
C GLU A 197 -35.93 -33.81 7.77
N ILE A 198 -36.04 -34.92 8.54
CA ILE A 198 -34.97 -35.34 9.44
C ILE A 198 -33.72 -35.73 8.64
N VAL A 199 -33.87 -36.54 7.59
CA VAL A 199 -32.75 -36.93 6.70
C VAL A 199 -32.06 -35.71 6.10
N LYS A 200 -32.81 -34.68 5.65
CA LYS A 200 -32.26 -33.42 5.14
C LYS A 200 -31.49 -32.64 6.21
N LYS A 201 -31.99 -32.63 7.46
CA LYS A 201 -31.25 -31.97 8.55
C LYS A 201 -29.96 -32.71 8.88
N MET A 202 -30.02 -34.02 8.98
CA MET A 202 -28.83 -34.87 9.19
C MET A 202 -27.83 -34.71 8.06
N ALA A 203 -28.25 -34.75 6.80
CA ALA A 203 -27.37 -34.54 5.63
C ALA A 203 -26.66 -33.19 5.69
N ARG A 204 -27.35 -32.13 6.11
CA ARG A 204 -26.71 -30.80 6.29
C ARG A 204 -25.66 -30.82 7.39
N MET A 205 -25.86 -31.57 8.45
CA MET A 205 -24.88 -31.69 9.54
C MET A 205 -23.65 -32.51 9.12
N THR A 206 -23.82 -33.52 8.27
CA THR A 206 -22.74 -34.39 7.79
C THR A 206 -22.17 -33.98 6.41
N ASP A 207 -22.65 -32.90 5.82
CA ASP A 207 -22.21 -32.42 4.50
C ASP A 207 -20.69 -32.19 4.45
N GLN A 208 -20.12 -31.63 5.53
CA GLN A 208 -18.69 -31.34 5.63
C GLN A 208 -17.86 -32.63 5.74
N GLU A 209 -18.30 -33.60 6.57
CA GLU A 209 -17.69 -34.93 6.68
C GLU A 209 -17.68 -35.63 5.35
N THR A 210 -18.85 -35.72 4.68
CA THR A 210 -18.99 -36.35 3.36
C THR A 210 -18.13 -35.66 2.29
N ALA A 211 -17.99 -34.33 2.35
CA ALA A 211 -17.13 -33.59 1.41
C ALA A 211 -15.64 -33.91 1.63
N LEU A 212 -15.22 -34.04 2.89
CA LEU A 212 -13.85 -34.42 3.25
C LEU A 212 -13.53 -35.84 2.82
N GLU A 213 -14.44 -36.81 3.08
CA GLU A 213 -14.30 -38.20 2.63
C GLU A 213 -14.14 -38.30 1.10
N ARG A 214 -15.01 -37.61 0.35
CA ARG A 214 -14.90 -37.57 -1.14
C ARG A 214 -13.58 -36.94 -1.59
N LYS A 215 -13.12 -35.89 -0.89
CA LYS A 215 -11.82 -35.26 -1.19
C LYS A 215 -10.67 -36.24 -0.95
N ILE A 216 -10.67 -36.94 0.17
CA ILE A 216 -9.68 -37.98 0.49
C ILE A 216 -9.71 -39.08 -0.57
N GLU A 217 -10.89 -39.66 -0.86
CA GLU A 217 -11.04 -40.67 -1.88
C GLU A 217 -10.54 -40.21 -3.27
N ALA A 218 -10.78 -38.95 -3.61
CA ALA A 218 -10.32 -38.36 -4.87
C ALA A 218 -8.79 -38.20 -4.93
N LEU A 219 -8.12 -37.96 -3.80
CA LEU A 219 -6.69 -37.67 -3.75
C LEU A 219 -5.85 -38.90 -3.37
N GLU A 220 -6.35 -39.81 -2.51
CA GLU A 220 -5.61 -40.99 -2.08
C GLU A 220 -5.17 -41.89 -3.22
N PRO A 221 -3.96 -42.44 -3.17
CA PRO A 221 -3.46 -43.34 -4.15
C PRO A 221 -4.28 -44.65 -4.16
N SER A 222 -4.85 -45.00 -5.30
CA SER A 222 -5.51 -46.29 -5.55
C SER A 222 -4.75 -47.06 -6.62
N LEU A 223 -4.97 -48.38 -6.72
CA LEU A 223 -4.31 -49.22 -7.75
C LEU A 223 -4.54 -48.66 -9.14
N THR A 224 -5.75 -48.23 -9.46
CA THR A 224 -6.11 -47.61 -10.75
C THR A 224 -5.40 -46.27 -10.99
N LYS A 225 -5.25 -45.44 -9.95
CA LYS A 225 -4.52 -44.17 -10.03
C LYS A 225 -3.04 -44.41 -10.18
N THR A 226 -2.45 -45.34 -9.40
CA THR A 226 -1.04 -45.72 -9.52
C THR A 226 -0.69 -46.25 -10.91
N ILE A 227 -1.55 -47.06 -11.50
CA ILE A 227 -1.37 -47.53 -12.89
C ILE A 227 -1.47 -46.35 -13.86
N ARG A 228 -2.46 -45.49 -13.73
CA ARG A 228 -2.66 -44.32 -14.59
C ARG A 228 -1.49 -43.35 -14.51
N ASP A 229 -0.93 -43.19 -13.33
CA ASP A 229 0.21 -42.28 -13.05
C ASP A 229 1.57 -42.95 -13.42
N ALA A 230 1.59 -44.16 -13.97
CA ALA A 230 2.82 -44.79 -14.46
C ALA A 230 3.40 -44.01 -15.67
N PRO A 231 4.74 -43.92 -15.83
CA PRO A 231 5.40 -43.02 -16.76
C PRO A 231 4.83 -42.94 -18.18
N ILE A 232 4.49 -44.07 -18.76
CA ILE A 232 3.96 -44.11 -20.13
C ILE A 232 2.52 -43.61 -20.21
N LEU A 233 1.70 -43.95 -19.22
CA LEU A 233 0.29 -43.56 -19.18
C LEU A 233 0.17 -42.09 -18.74
N ASP A 234 1.00 -41.62 -17.82
CA ASP A 234 1.07 -40.19 -17.42
C ASP A 234 1.44 -39.32 -18.62
N MET A 235 2.35 -39.75 -19.50
CA MET A 235 2.68 -39.02 -20.72
C MET A 235 1.50 -38.94 -21.71
N ALA A 236 0.68 -40.01 -21.80
CA ALA A 236 -0.47 -40.08 -22.72
C ALA A 236 -1.71 -39.33 -22.17
N ALA A 237 -1.92 -39.37 -20.86
CA ALA A 237 -3.06 -38.77 -20.18
C ALA A 237 -2.63 -38.18 -18.79
N PRO A 238 -1.92 -37.06 -18.77
CA PRO A 238 -1.34 -36.50 -17.56
C PRO A 238 -2.40 -36.13 -16.53
N THR A 239 -2.18 -36.56 -15.29
CA THR A 239 -3.02 -36.18 -14.12
C THR A 239 -2.54 -34.92 -13.47
N LEU A 240 -1.26 -34.60 -13.64
CA LEU A 240 -0.63 -33.36 -13.21
C LEU A 240 -0.52 -32.40 -14.39
N LYS A 241 -0.70 -31.12 -14.16
CA LYS A 241 -0.71 -30.09 -15.20
C LYS A 241 0.15 -28.91 -14.81
N VAL A 242 0.70 -28.26 -15.81
CA VAL A 242 1.30 -26.95 -15.63
C VAL A 242 0.18 -25.93 -15.53
N ASP A 243 0.00 -25.38 -14.34
CA ASP A 243 -0.96 -24.33 -14.11
C ASP A 243 -0.34 -22.99 -14.52
N GLN A 244 -1.07 -22.22 -15.31
CA GLN A 244 -0.57 -20.96 -15.84
C GLN A 244 -1.68 -19.96 -16.03
N VAL A 245 -1.32 -18.68 -15.90
CA VAL A 245 -2.16 -17.55 -16.30
C VAL A 245 -1.48 -16.78 -17.42
N ILE A 246 -2.25 -16.40 -18.44
CA ILE A 246 -1.80 -15.55 -19.54
C ILE A 246 -2.27 -14.14 -19.24
N LEU A 247 -1.32 -13.19 -19.19
CA LEU A 247 -1.53 -11.79 -18.81
C LEU A 247 -1.30 -10.90 -20.05
N PRO A 248 -2.32 -10.72 -20.91
CA PRO A 248 -2.14 -10.04 -22.20
C PRO A 248 -1.77 -8.57 -22.07
N HIS A 249 -2.09 -7.96 -20.93
CA HIS A 249 -1.81 -6.54 -20.65
C HIS A 249 -0.43 -6.31 -20.02
N LEU A 250 0.26 -7.36 -19.61
CA LEU A 250 1.59 -7.30 -19.03
C LEU A 250 2.60 -7.96 -19.96
N LEU A 251 3.78 -7.37 -20.09
CA LEU A 251 4.75 -7.81 -21.07
C LEU A 251 6.01 -8.36 -20.39
N SER A 252 6.56 -9.42 -20.96
CA SER A 252 7.91 -9.92 -20.70
C SER A 252 8.79 -9.61 -21.89
N ASP A 253 10.01 -9.14 -21.65
CA ASP A 253 11.03 -8.94 -22.68
C ASP A 253 11.84 -10.23 -22.79
N ILE A 254 11.64 -10.96 -23.87
CA ILE A 254 12.37 -12.22 -24.14
C ILE A 254 13.03 -12.10 -25.51
N ASN A 255 14.35 -12.23 -25.54
CA ASN A 255 15.15 -12.16 -26.76
C ASN A 255 14.84 -10.89 -27.60
N PHE A 256 14.79 -9.75 -26.97
CA PHE A 256 14.50 -8.42 -27.58
C PHE A 256 13.08 -8.29 -28.15
N THR A 257 12.16 -9.19 -27.78
CA THR A 257 10.76 -9.15 -28.21
C THR A 257 9.86 -9.07 -26.98
N ARG A 258 8.94 -8.11 -26.98
CA ARG A 258 7.93 -7.99 -25.92
C ARG A 258 6.74 -8.90 -26.25
N ILE A 259 6.49 -9.83 -25.36
CA ILE A 259 5.41 -10.81 -25.50
C ILE A 259 4.55 -10.83 -24.23
N PRO A 260 3.27 -11.23 -24.33
CA PRO A 260 2.43 -11.38 -23.14
C PRO A 260 3.07 -12.26 -22.08
N LYS A 261 2.97 -11.85 -20.83
CA LYS A 261 3.43 -12.61 -19.68
C LYS A 261 2.64 -13.92 -19.55
N VAL A 262 3.32 -14.99 -19.21
CA VAL A 262 2.70 -16.30 -18.94
C VAL A 262 3.26 -16.80 -17.61
N ASP A 263 2.52 -16.56 -16.54
CA ASP A 263 2.97 -16.91 -15.20
C ASP A 263 2.59 -18.34 -14.84
N ARG A 264 3.57 -19.13 -14.37
CA ARG A 264 3.46 -20.53 -14.02
C ARG A 264 3.79 -20.84 -12.56
N CYS A 265 4.02 -19.86 -11.72
CA CYS A 265 4.49 -20.05 -10.35
C CYS A 265 3.55 -20.95 -9.53
N VAL A 266 2.24 -20.85 -9.74
CA VAL A 266 1.24 -21.70 -9.05
C VAL A 266 1.35 -23.18 -9.41
N THR A 267 2.11 -23.54 -10.44
CA THR A 267 2.42 -24.97 -10.74
C THR A 267 3.13 -25.65 -9.58
N CYS A 268 4.01 -24.95 -8.87
CA CYS A 268 4.72 -25.43 -7.68
C CYS A 268 4.13 -24.85 -6.38
N HIS A 269 3.73 -23.56 -6.37
CA HIS A 269 3.17 -22.87 -5.21
C HIS A 269 1.66 -23.08 -5.09
N GLN A 270 1.23 -24.33 -4.91
CA GLN A 270 -0.20 -24.70 -5.00
C GLN A 270 -1.05 -24.20 -3.84
N GLY A 271 -0.47 -24.04 -2.63
CA GLY A 271 -1.15 -23.51 -1.44
C GLY A 271 -1.31 -21.98 -1.43
N ILE A 272 -0.64 -21.28 -2.33
CA ILE A 272 -0.39 -19.82 -2.24
C ILE A 272 -1.65 -18.95 -2.17
N MET A 273 -2.77 -19.39 -2.77
CA MET A 273 -4.04 -18.65 -2.79
C MET A 273 -5.04 -19.11 -1.72
N ASN A 274 -4.71 -20.12 -0.94
CA ASN A 274 -5.62 -20.68 0.06
C ASN A 274 -5.16 -20.35 1.48
N PRO A 275 -5.93 -19.55 2.26
CA PRO A 275 -5.58 -19.16 3.61
C PRO A 275 -5.40 -20.34 4.58
N ASP A 276 -5.98 -21.49 4.26
CA ASP A 276 -5.84 -22.71 5.07
C ASP A 276 -4.37 -23.17 5.18
N TYR A 277 -3.51 -22.77 4.24
CA TYR A 277 -2.09 -23.12 4.23
C TYR A 277 -1.19 -22.04 4.84
N GLU A 278 -1.76 -21.08 5.59
CA GLU A 278 -0.96 -20.13 6.35
C GLU A 278 -0.06 -20.85 7.35
N GLY A 279 1.23 -20.52 7.34
CA GLY A 279 2.24 -21.14 8.19
C GLY A 279 2.81 -22.49 7.70
N GLU A 280 2.35 -23.00 6.53
CA GLU A 280 3.00 -24.16 5.90
C GLU A 280 4.40 -23.83 5.40
N TYR A 281 5.19 -24.89 5.18
CA TYR A 281 6.50 -24.74 4.58
C TYR A 281 6.43 -24.38 3.08
N GLN A 282 7.49 -23.73 2.59
CA GLN A 282 7.58 -23.41 1.16
C GLN A 282 7.81 -24.67 0.31
N PRO A 283 7.20 -24.80 -0.87
CA PRO A 283 6.45 -23.74 -1.59
C PRO A 283 4.94 -23.72 -1.33
N PHE A 284 4.43 -24.37 -0.29
CA PHE A 284 2.99 -24.60 -0.09
C PHE A 284 2.30 -23.58 0.81
N SER A 285 3.06 -22.68 1.44
CA SER A 285 2.50 -21.64 2.31
C SER A 285 1.60 -20.67 1.54
N ALA A 286 0.50 -20.25 2.19
CA ALA A 286 -0.36 -19.19 1.67
C ALA A 286 0.37 -17.84 1.61
N HIS A 287 -0.05 -16.99 0.67
CA HIS A 287 0.46 -15.63 0.58
C HIS A 287 -0.01 -14.81 1.81
N PRO A 288 0.88 -14.07 2.50
CA PRO A 288 0.56 -13.43 3.78
C PRO A 288 -0.50 -12.32 3.70
N ARG A 289 -0.79 -11.77 2.53
CA ARG A 289 -1.72 -10.66 2.34
C ARG A 289 -2.72 -10.95 1.24
N LEU A 290 -3.51 -12.03 1.40
CA LEU A 290 -4.57 -12.39 0.45
C LEU A 290 -5.69 -11.34 0.34
N ASP A 291 -5.82 -10.46 1.33
CA ASP A 291 -6.71 -9.31 1.29
C ASP A 291 -6.31 -8.26 0.22
N LEU A 292 -5.03 -8.18 -0.11
CA LEU A 292 -4.48 -7.26 -1.10
C LEU A 292 -4.09 -7.95 -2.41
N TYR A 293 -3.73 -9.23 -2.38
CA TYR A 293 -3.12 -9.95 -3.49
C TYR A 293 -3.81 -11.29 -3.76
N LEU A 294 -3.76 -11.74 -4.98
CA LEU A 294 -4.10 -13.06 -5.52
C LEU A 294 -5.58 -13.43 -5.48
N SER A 295 -6.34 -13.13 -4.41
CA SER A 295 -7.76 -13.48 -4.35
C SER A 295 -8.58 -12.65 -5.37
N ASP A 296 -9.67 -13.22 -5.90
CA ASP A 296 -10.50 -12.59 -6.95
C ASP A 296 -11.09 -11.24 -6.52
N ASN A 297 -11.33 -11.05 -5.22
CA ASN A 297 -11.87 -9.82 -4.66
C ASN A 297 -10.79 -8.83 -4.20
N SER A 298 -9.51 -9.20 -4.31
CA SER A 298 -8.39 -8.33 -3.94
C SER A 298 -8.16 -7.25 -4.99
N PRO A 299 -7.49 -6.14 -4.64
CA PRO A 299 -7.06 -5.14 -5.62
C PRO A 299 -6.13 -5.71 -6.72
N HIS A 300 -5.40 -6.80 -6.43
CA HIS A 300 -4.45 -7.44 -7.35
C HIS A 300 -4.77 -8.92 -7.53
N PRO A 301 -5.88 -9.28 -8.22
CA PRO A 301 -6.24 -10.68 -8.42
C PRO A 301 -5.24 -11.40 -9.33
N TYR A 302 -5.01 -12.69 -9.04
CA TYR A 302 -4.03 -13.52 -9.76
C TYR A 302 -4.24 -13.55 -11.27
N ASN A 303 -5.50 -13.63 -11.72
CA ASN A 303 -5.84 -13.69 -13.14
C ASN A 303 -5.50 -12.41 -13.93
N LYS A 304 -5.19 -11.29 -13.25
CA LYS A 304 -4.80 -10.02 -13.88
C LYS A 304 -3.31 -9.68 -13.70
N PHE A 305 -2.70 -10.11 -12.61
CA PHE A 305 -1.35 -9.68 -12.25
C PHE A 305 -0.33 -10.82 -12.20
N GLY A 306 -0.75 -12.09 -11.93
CA GLY A 306 0.18 -13.19 -11.70
C GLY A 306 1.08 -12.95 -10.49
N CYS A 307 2.24 -13.58 -10.48
CA CYS A 307 3.24 -13.48 -9.41
C CYS A 307 4.47 -12.67 -9.82
N THR A 308 4.99 -12.90 -11.02
CA THR A 308 6.27 -12.36 -11.47
C THR A 308 6.22 -10.86 -11.80
N VAL A 309 5.07 -10.23 -11.82
CA VAL A 309 4.97 -8.77 -11.91
C VAL A 309 5.48 -8.10 -10.63
N CYS A 310 5.26 -8.77 -9.47
CA CYS A 310 5.72 -8.28 -8.17
C CYS A 310 7.06 -8.90 -7.77
N HIS A 311 7.24 -10.20 -8.00
CA HIS A 311 8.41 -10.93 -7.53
C HIS A 311 9.57 -10.98 -8.54
N GLN A 312 9.37 -10.58 -9.79
CA GLN A 312 10.32 -10.77 -10.88
C GLN A 312 10.60 -12.27 -11.14
N GLY A 313 11.78 -12.61 -11.63
CA GLY A 313 12.10 -13.99 -12.01
C GLY A 313 11.60 -14.35 -13.41
N LEU A 314 11.71 -15.63 -13.79
CA LEU A 314 11.29 -16.12 -15.11
C LEU A 314 9.88 -16.70 -15.03
N ASP A 315 8.93 -15.99 -15.62
CA ASP A 315 7.49 -16.26 -15.58
C ASP A 315 7.08 -17.65 -16.14
N ARG A 316 7.85 -18.19 -17.09
CA ARG A 316 7.60 -19.48 -17.77
C ARG A 316 8.31 -20.66 -17.16
N ALA A 317 8.99 -20.47 -16.04
CA ALA A 317 9.75 -21.51 -15.38
C ALA A 317 8.89 -22.64 -14.85
N THR A 318 9.47 -23.85 -14.84
CA THR A 318 8.89 -25.07 -14.29
C THR A 318 9.88 -25.86 -13.45
N SER A 319 10.94 -25.20 -12.96
CA SER A 319 11.89 -25.75 -12.02
C SER A 319 12.42 -24.65 -11.09
N PHE A 320 12.92 -25.03 -9.93
CA PHE A 320 13.45 -24.10 -8.93
C PHE A 320 14.52 -23.18 -9.51
N MET A 321 15.51 -23.79 -10.17
CA MET A 321 16.61 -23.04 -10.80
C MET A 321 16.17 -22.16 -11.96
N SER A 322 15.27 -22.64 -12.81
CA SER A 322 14.79 -21.84 -13.95
C SER A 322 13.91 -20.66 -13.52
N ALA A 323 13.25 -20.74 -12.37
CA ALA A 323 12.48 -19.63 -11.81
C ALA A 323 13.34 -18.45 -11.35
N MET A 324 14.66 -18.65 -11.22
CA MET A 324 15.65 -17.64 -10.81
C MET A 324 15.43 -17.14 -9.39
N HIS A 325 15.11 -18.06 -8.46
CA HIS A 325 15.00 -17.72 -7.06
C HIS A 325 16.30 -17.09 -6.54
N THR A 326 16.19 -16.03 -5.76
CA THR A 326 17.30 -15.36 -5.08
C THR A 326 17.11 -15.53 -3.59
N PRO A 327 18.10 -16.08 -2.86
CA PRO A 327 18.01 -16.25 -1.42
C PRO A 327 17.99 -14.89 -0.71
N ARG A 328 17.43 -14.89 0.49
CA ARG A 328 17.38 -13.72 1.36
C ARG A 328 18.78 -13.35 1.88
N ASP A 329 19.55 -14.36 2.22
CA ASP A 329 20.89 -14.28 2.83
C ASP A 329 21.76 -15.48 2.41
N GLU A 330 23.01 -15.50 2.85
CA GLU A 330 23.97 -16.58 2.53
C GLU A 330 23.53 -17.92 3.13
N GLU A 331 22.96 -17.92 4.33
CA GLU A 331 22.50 -19.14 5.01
C GLU A 331 21.43 -19.84 4.18
N GLN A 332 20.44 -19.10 3.70
CA GLN A 332 19.42 -19.63 2.81
C GLN A 332 20.01 -20.07 1.46
N GLY A 333 21.01 -19.34 0.96
CA GLY A 333 21.72 -19.70 -0.27
C GLY A 333 22.39 -21.06 -0.15
N HIS A 334 23.09 -21.33 0.94
CA HIS A 334 23.74 -22.62 1.22
C HIS A 334 22.72 -23.74 1.39
N ALA A 335 21.64 -23.50 2.11
CA ALA A 335 20.55 -24.48 2.24
C ALA A 335 19.96 -24.84 0.85
N TRP A 336 19.73 -23.87 0.00
CA TRP A 336 19.21 -24.11 -1.35
C TRP A 336 20.21 -24.76 -2.30
N GLU A 337 21.53 -24.55 -2.08
CA GLU A 337 22.56 -25.28 -2.83
C GLU A 337 22.50 -26.77 -2.48
N GLU A 338 22.31 -27.11 -1.22
CA GLU A 338 22.19 -28.50 -0.74
C GLU A 338 20.86 -29.13 -1.19
N ASP A 339 19.73 -28.45 -1.01
CA ASP A 339 18.39 -29.02 -1.23
C ASP A 339 17.98 -29.03 -2.72
N HIS A 340 18.34 -27.99 -3.47
CA HIS A 340 17.89 -27.76 -4.85
C HIS A 340 19.01 -27.66 -5.87
N GLY A 341 20.28 -27.79 -5.45
CA GLY A 341 21.42 -27.55 -6.34
C GLY A 341 21.46 -26.11 -6.86
N TRP A 342 20.97 -25.16 -6.04
CA TRP A 342 20.94 -23.75 -6.39
C TRP A 342 22.34 -23.21 -6.72
N LYS A 343 22.40 -22.36 -7.72
CA LYS A 343 23.61 -21.62 -8.08
C LYS A 343 23.20 -20.20 -8.45
N GLU A 344 24.05 -19.27 -8.13
CA GLU A 344 23.81 -17.87 -8.44
C GLU A 344 23.54 -17.67 -9.94
N PRO A 345 22.37 -17.06 -10.32
CA PRO A 345 22.00 -16.88 -11.71
C PRO A 345 22.74 -15.70 -12.34
N HIS A 346 23.69 -15.97 -13.23
CA HIS A 346 24.49 -14.93 -13.92
C HIS A 346 23.93 -14.48 -15.28
N TYR A 347 22.94 -15.18 -15.81
CA TYR A 347 22.46 -15.01 -17.19
C TYR A 347 21.08 -14.33 -17.31
N TRP A 348 20.48 -13.90 -16.18
CA TRP A 348 19.20 -13.21 -16.16
C TRP A 348 19.32 -11.89 -15.39
N ASP A 349 18.97 -10.77 -16.05
CA ASP A 349 19.13 -9.44 -15.46
C ASP A 349 18.13 -9.13 -14.34
N PHE A 350 17.01 -9.87 -14.27
CA PHE A 350 15.93 -9.68 -13.33
C PHE A 350 15.60 -11.01 -12.62
N PRO A 351 16.50 -11.56 -11.81
CA PRO A 351 16.19 -12.71 -10.97
C PRO A 351 15.05 -12.39 -10.03
N GLN A 352 14.44 -13.39 -9.43
CA GLN A 352 13.38 -13.19 -8.45
C GLN A 352 13.90 -12.32 -7.31
N LEU A 353 13.12 -11.31 -6.92
CA LEU A 353 13.44 -10.50 -5.76
C LEU A 353 13.31 -11.34 -4.49
N PRO A 354 14.25 -11.28 -3.55
CA PRO A 354 14.03 -11.78 -2.20
C PRO A 354 12.72 -11.22 -1.63
N ALA A 355 11.98 -12.02 -0.86
CA ALA A 355 10.63 -11.67 -0.41
C ALA A 355 10.55 -10.32 0.32
N GLN A 356 11.59 -9.96 1.11
CA GLN A 356 11.68 -8.68 1.81
C GLN A 356 11.71 -7.48 0.85
N HIS A 357 12.13 -7.65 -0.39
CA HIS A 357 12.23 -6.60 -1.40
C HIS A 357 11.10 -6.63 -2.45
N ALA A 358 10.10 -7.51 -2.31
CA ALA A 358 9.01 -7.65 -3.27
C ALA A 358 8.23 -6.33 -3.49
N GLN A 359 8.14 -5.48 -2.45
CA GLN A 359 7.51 -4.16 -2.55
C GLN A 359 8.21 -3.20 -3.53
N ALA A 360 9.43 -3.50 -3.96
CA ALA A 360 10.11 -2.74 -5.00
C ALA A 360 9.32 -2.70 -6.31
N ALA A 361 8.54 -3.73 -6.60
CA ALA A 361 7.72 -3.79 -7.79
C ALA A 361 6.48 -2.86 -7.77
N CYS A 362 6.05 -2.38 -6.61
CA CYS A 362 4.86 -1.51 -6.51
C CYS A 362 4.96 -0.26 -7.40
N ARG A 363 6.14 0.35 -7.48
CA ARG A 363 6.37 1.55 -8.28
C ARG A 363 6.17 1.33 -9.78
N THR A 364 6.28 0.12 -10.30
CA THR A 364 6.09 -0.15 -11.74
C THR A 364 4.68 0.20 -12.24
N CYS A 365 3.70 0.23 -11.34
CA CYS A 365 2.33 0.62 -11.64
C CYS A 365 1.85 1.83 -10.82
N HIS A 366 2.30 1.98 -9.57
CA HIS A 366 1.92 3.07 -8.66
C HIS A 366 2.90 4.25 -8.75
N VAL A 367 3.03 4.83 -9.95
CA VAL A 367 4.06 5.84 -10.25
C VAL A 367 3.77 7.20 -9.60
N GLU A 368 2.49 7.56 -9.49
CA GLU A 368 2.04 8.89 -9.05
C GLU A 368 1.66 8.94 -7.55
N GLU A 369 1.55 7.79 -6.89
CA GLU A 369 1.15 7.72 -5.49
C GLU A 369 2.31 8.06 -4.56
N VAL A 370 2.05 8.94 -3.60
CA VAL A 370 3.00 9.30 -2.52
C VAL A 370 3.10 8.17 -1.50
N ARG A 371 1.99 7.45 -1.27
CA ARG A 371 1.93 6.29 -0.39
C ARG A 371 1.09 5.19 -1.03
N VAL A 372 1.68 4.03 -1.19
CA VAL A 372 1.01 2.84 -1.72
C VAL A 372 0.48 2.00 -0.55
N ARG A 373 -0.81 1.74 -0.53
CA ARG A 373 -1.44 0.96 0.54
C ARG A 373 -0.86 -0.46 0.59
N GLY A 374 -0.38 -0.87 1.78
CA GLY A 374 0.19 -2.20 2.01
C GLY A 374 1.63 -2.37 1.52
N ALA A 375 2.29 -1.27 1.10
CA ALA A 375 3.69 -1.25 0.71
C ALA A 375 4.54 -0.47 1.74
N ASP A 376 4.51 -0.91 3.00
CA ASP A 376 5.04 -0.15 4.12
C ASP A 376 6.57 0.07 4.03
N THR A 377 7.32 -0.95 3.61
CA THR A 377 8.77 -0.85 3.38
C THR A 377 9.10 0.13 2.26
N TYR A 378 8.36 0.07 1.13
CA TYR A 378 8.54 1.01 0.03
C TYR A 378 8.21 2.45 0.45
N ASN A 379 7.09 2.65 1.15
CA ASN A 379 6.67 3.96 1.68
C ASN A 379 7.71 4.54 2.65
N ARG A 380 8.22 3.71 3.58
CA ARG A 380 9.30 4.11 4.50
C ARG A 380 10.56 4.49 3.75
N GLY A 381 10.91 3.76 2.69
CA GLY A 381 12.03 4.08 1.83
C GLY A 381 11.91 5.46 1.17
N LEU A 382 10.71 5.81 0.66
CA LEU A 382 10.43 7.15 0.12
C LEU A 382 10.63 8.24 1.18
N ASP A 383 10.09 8.03 2.38
CA ASP A 383 10.24 8.95 3.51
C ASP A 383 11.72 9.16 3.86
N MET A 384 12.49 8.07 3.92
CA MET A 384 13.93 8.10 4.20
C MET A 384 14.72 8.81 3.10
N LEU A 385 14.41 8.57 1.82
CA LEU A 385 15.03 9.27 0.70
C LEU A 385 14.85 10.78 0.80
N GLU A 386 13.65 11.22 1.17
CA GLU A 386 13.34 12.65 1.35
C GLU A 386 14.06 13.23 2.57
N ARG A 387 14.09 12.53 3.69
CA ARG A 387 14.76 12.98 4.93
C ARG A 387 16.28 12.99 4.80
N ALA A 388 16.86 11.96 4.17
CA ALA A 388 18.29 11.90 3.90
C ALA A 388 18.73 12.86 2.78
N GLY A 389 17.78 13.31 1.95
CA GLY A 389 18.07 14.27 0.86
C GLY A 389 18.89 13.67 -0.30
N CYS A 390 18.69 12.40 -0.61
CA CYS A 390 19.43 11.71 -1.70
C CYS A 390 19.38 12.47 -3.02
N TYR A 391 18.22 13.08 -3.33
CA TYR A 391 17.99 13.90 -4.51
C TYR A 391 18.85 15.18 -4.58
N GLY A 392 19.46 15.60 -3.48
CA GLY A 392 20.40 16.74 -3.48
C GLY A 392 21.74 16.41 -4.16
N CYS A 393 22.19 15.17 -4.04
CA CYS A 393 23.40 14.70 -4.69
C CYS A 393 23.12 13.88 -5.95
N HIS A 394 21.99 13.20 -6.03
CA HIS A 394 21.58 12.34 -7.13
C HIS A 394 20.40 12.93 -7.90
N LYS A 395 20.47 12.91 -9.22
CA LYS A 395 19.31 13.23 -10.03
C LYS A 395 18.32 12.09 -9.93
N ILE A 396 17.07 12.43 -9.55
CA ILE A 396 15.95 11.50 -9.40
C ILE A 396 14.72 12.18 -10.01
N ALA A 397 14.09 11.55 -10.99
CA ALA A 397 12.91 12.10 -11.65
C ALA A 397 11.77 12.35 -10.64
N GLY A 398 11.14 13.53 -10.71
CA GLY A 398 10.09 13.96 -9.79
C GLY A 398 10.58 14.65 -8.51
N TYR A 399 11.90 14.81 -8.33
CA TYR A 399 12.48 15.47 -7.16
C TYR A 399 13.20 16.78 -7.49
N GLU A 400 13.12 17.28 -8.74
CA GLU A 400 13.89 18.43 -9.22
C GLU A 400 13.55 19.74 -8.51
N SER A 401 12.30 19.90 -8.09
CA SER A 401 11.79 21.10 -7.40
C SER A 401 11.69 20.93 -5.88
N ARG A 402 12.15 19.80 -5.34
CA ARG A 402 12.05 19.56 -3.91
C ARG A 402 12.96 20.51 -3.11
N ARG A 403 12.45 20.93 -1.96
CA ARG A 403 13.21 21.69 -0.97
C ARG A 403 14.42 20.87 -0.52
N LYS A 404 15.54 21.55 -0.27
CA LYS A 404 16.74 20.92 0.29
C LYS A 404 16.50 20.37 1.69
N ALA A 405 17.01 19.18 1.97
CA ALA A 405 16.76 18.47 3.23
C ALA A 405 17.45 19.12 4.44
N GLY A 406 18.63 19.71 4.22
CA GLY A 406 19.40 20.35 5.27
C GLY A 406 18.98 21.81 5.53
N PRO A 407 19.38 22.39 6.69
CA PRO A 407 19.12 23.78 6.99
C PRO A 407 19.85 24.74 6.03
N ASP A 408 19.32 25.96 5.91
CA ASP A 408 19.97 27.06 5.20
C ASP A 408 21.27 27.48 5.91
N LEU A 409 22.38 27.55 5.17
CA LEU A 409 23.69 27.95 5.66
C LEU A 409 24.09 29.36 5.20
N THR A 410 23.23 30.07 4.47
CA THR A 410 23.53 31.44 3.98
C THR A 410 23.79 32.46 5.10
N ARG A 411 23.38 32.14 6.33
CA ARG A 411 23.56 33.00 7.54
C ARG A 411 24.21 32.24 8.69
N VAL A 412 25.01 31.21 8.39
CA VAL A 412 25.49 30.21 9.36
C VAL A 412 26.30 30.86 10.49
N ALA A 413 27.16 31.86 10.21
CA ALA A 413 28.02 32.53 11.20
C ALA A 413 27.24 33.29 12.26
N SER A 414 26.00 33.72 12.04
CA SER A 414 25.14 34.35 13.01
C SER A 414 24.37 33.35 13.89
N LYS A 415 24.41 32.07 13.56
CA LYS A 415 23.68 31.03 14.28
C LYS A 415 24.59 30.12 15.09
N LEU A 416 25.71 29.69 14.50
CA LEU A 416 26.58 28.67 15.05
C LEU A 416 27.93 29.23 15.48
N THR A 417 28.52 28.65 16.51
CA THR A 417 29.93 28.82 16.77
C THR A 417 30.79 28.01 15.80
N ARG A 418 31.98 28.50 15.42
CA ARG A 418 32.88 27.82 14.49
C ARG A 418 33.36 26.47 15.05
N ASP A 419 33.65 26.43 16.36
CA ASP A 419 34.11 25.22 17.04
C ASP A 419 33.05 24.12 16.99
N TRP A 420 31.80 24.48 17.31
CA TRP A 420 30.71 23.51 17.19
C TRP A 420 30.55 23.01 15.76
N ALA A 421 30.57 23.92 14.79
CA ALA A 421 30.42 23.56 13.38
C ALA A 421 31.56 22.65 12.87
N TYR A 422 32.80 22.86 13.36
CA TYR A 422 33.92 21.97 13.04
C TYR A 422 33.64 20.53 13.50
N ARG A 423 33.31 20.36 14.76
CA ARG A 423 33.02 19.03 15.34
C ARG A 423 31.82 18.39 14.72
N TRP A 424 30.79 19.18 14.39
CA TRP A 424 29.62 18.70 13.67
C TRP A 424 29.94 18.17 12.27
N VAL A 425 30.78 18.88 11.50
CA VAL A 425 31.19 18.42 10.15
C VAL A 425 32.10 17.22 10.23
N GLU A 426 32.96 17.14 11.26
CA GLU A 426 33.85 16.02 11.51
C GLU A 426 33.06 14.72 11.78
N ASP A 427 32.11 14.76 12.72
CA ASP A 427 31.24 13.64 13.04
C ASP A 427 29.87 14.11 13.57
N PRO A 428 28.86 14.27 12.73
CA PRO A 428 27.56 14.74 13.17
C PRO A 428 26.85 13.76 14.12
N ARG A 429 27.14 12.44 14.02
CA ARG A 429 26.53 11.42 14.89
C ARG A 429 27.09 11.39 16.30
N ALA A 430 28.28 11.91 16.51
CA ALA A 430 28.81 12.10 17.86
C ALA A 430 27.98 13.08 18.71
N PHE A 431 27.27 14.01 18.04
CA PHE A 431 26.37 14.96 18.69
C PHE A 431 24.91 14.46 18.70
N ARG A 432 24.54 13.81 17.62
CA ARG A 432 23.15 13.39 17.40
C ARG A 432 23.15 12.07 16.62
N PRO A 433 23.10 10.93 17.30
CA PRO A 433 23.13 9.61 16.65
C PRO A 433 22.05 9.41 15.59
N ASP A 434 20.89 10.06 15.77
CA ASP A 434 19.72 9.99 14.89
C ASP A 434 19.71 11.06 13.77
N THR A 435 20.82 11.76 13.56
CA THR A 435 20.87 12.81 12.52
C THR A 435 20.79 12.23 11.11
N TRP A 436 20.08 12.94 10.22
CA TRP A 436 20.06 12.65 8.79
C TRP A 436 21.27 13.24 8.04
N MET A 437 22.04 14.15 8.66
CA MET A 437 23.29 14.61 8.06
C MET A 437 24.33 13.46 8.05
N PRO A 438 24.81 13.04 6.87
CA PRO A 438 25.74 11.94 6.77
C PRO A 438 27.15 12.35 7.20
N LYS A 439 27.95 11.36 7.56
CA LYS A 439 29.37 11.50 7.84
C LYS A 439 30.18 11.48 6.54
N PHE A 440 31.06 12.48 6.35
CA PHE A 440 31.90 12.63 5.15
C PHE A 440 33.36 12.23 5.38
N PHE A 441 33.84 12.31 6.61
CA PHE A 441 35.23 12.15 6.98
C PHE A 441 35.45 10.90 7.81
N HIS A 442 36.67 10.39 7.85
CA HIS A 442 37.08 9.21 8.61
C HIS A 442 36.24 7.95 8.29
N LEU A 443 35.99 7.73 7.01
CA LEU A 443 35.31 6.53 6.50
C LEU A 443 36.32 5.48 6.04
N SER A 444 35.87 4.31 5.61
CA SER A 444 36.71 3.17 5.25
C SER A 444 37.88 3.48 4.27
N ASN A 445 37.70 4.46 3.39
CA ASN A 445 38.72 4.93 2.44
C ASN A 445 39.51 6.20 2.90
N SER A 446 39.22 6.73 4.08
CA SER A 446 39.79 8.01 4.57
C SER A 446 40.03 8.02 6.09
N SER A 447 40.40 6.86 6.67
CA SER A 447 40.64 6.69 8.12
C SER A 447 42.13 6.51 8.46
N GLY A 448 43.03 6.51 7.47
CA GLY A 448 44.48 6.49 7.69
C GLY A 448 44.98 7.78 8.37
N SER A 449 46.10 7.75 9.06
CA SER A 449 46.64 8.89 9.81
C SER A 449 46.86 10.13 8.95
N GLU A 450 47.30 9.96 7.72
CA GLU A 450 47.46 11.05 6.76
C GLU A 450 46.16 11.60 6.26
N ASP A 451 45.18 10.70 5.98
CA ASP A 451 43.82 11.11 5.59
C ASP A 451 43.10 11.88 6.73
N VAL A 452 43.32 11.50 8.00
CA VAL A 452 42.78 12.20 9.17
C VAL A 452 43.37 13.62 9.29
N ARG A 453 44.69 13.78 9.11
CA ARG A 453 45.32 15.10 9.07
C ARG A 453 44.80 15.96 7.93
N ARG A 454 44.62 15.39 6.75
CA ARG A 454 44.04 16.06 5.59
C ARG A 454 42.62 16.48 5.85
N SER A 455 41.79 15.62 6.47
CA SER A 455 40.43 15.90 6.83
C SER A 455 40.29 17.10 7.75
N ALA A 456 41.21 17.25 8.70
CA ALA A 456 41.24 18.42 9.61
C ALA A 456 41.40 19.75 8.82
N VAL A 457 42.30 19.78 7.86
CA VAL A 457 42.54 20.94 6.98
C VAL A 457 41.34 21.19 6.06
N GLU A 458 40.75 20.13 5.52
CA GLU A 458 39.59 20.25 4.64
C GLU A 458 38.33 20.77 5.39
N ILE A 459 38.07 20.32 6.62
CA ILE A 459 36.96 20.80 7.45
C ILE A 459 37.15 22.27 7.79
N ASP A 460 38.36 22.67 8.22
CA ASP A 460 38.67 24.06 8.56
C ASP A 460 38.52 24.99 7.33
N ALA A 461 38.94 24.55 6.16
CA ALA A 461 38.75 25.28 4.90
C ALA A 461 37.28 25.41 4.50
N ILE A 462 36.46 24.34 4.63
CA ILE A 462 35.03 24.39 4.37
C ILE A 462 34.37 25.46 5.28
N LEU A 463 34.70 25.45 6.57
CA LEU A 463 34.20 26.44 7.50
C LEU A 463 34.70 27.87 7.20
N GLY A 464 35.96 28.01 6.80
CA GLY A 464 36.51 29.27 6.32
C GLY A 464 35.68 29.89 5.21
N PHE A 465 35.33 29.08 4.20
CA PHE A 465 34.46 29.49 3.11
C PHE A 465 33.05 29.86 3.60
N LEU A 466 32.40 28.95 4.37
CA LEU A 466 31.02 29.16 4.82
C LEU A 466 30.88 30.43 5.68
N TRP A 467 31.87 30.73 6.56
CA TRP A 467 31.88 31.93 7.37
C TRP A 467 32.12 33.18 6.50
N ALA A 468 33.04 33.14 5.56
CA ALA A 468 33.32 34.26 4.67
C ALA A 468 32.11 34.61 3.78
N MET A 469 31.33 33.61 3.38
CA MET A 469 30.13 33.81 2.55
C MET A 469 28.84 34.04 3.36
N SER A 470 28.92 33.97 4.69
CA SER A 470 27.75 34.14 5.57
C SER A 470 27.20 35.55 5.53
N LYS A 471 25.92 35.68 5.21
CA LYS A 471 25.23 36.98 5.23
C LYS A 471 25.00 37.41 6.67
N PRO A 472 25.11 38.70 6.97
CA PRO A 472 24.83 39.19 8.33
C PRO A 472 23.35 39.01 8.69
N TYR A 473 23.11 38.72 9.96
CA TYR A 473 21.79 38.70 10.57
C TYR A 473 21.87 39.43 11.91
N GLN A 474 20.93 40.31 12.15
CA GLN A 474 20.84 41.00 13.43
C GLN A 474 19.60 40.53 14.19
N PRO A 475 19.76 39.92 15.36
CA PRO A 475 18.64 39.61 16.27
C PRO A 475 17.81 40.85 16.59
N VAL A 476 16.52 40.66 16.91
CA VAL A 476 15.61 41.74 17.31
C VAL A 476 16.08 42.39 18.62
N ALA A 477 16.62 41.56 19.50
CA ALA A 477 17.13 42.02 20.80
C ALA A 477 18.62 41.68 20.92
N GLU A 478 19.46 42.66 21.21
CA GLU A 478 20.89 42.43 21.53
C GLU A 478 21.05 41.53 22.75
N LYS A 479 20.07 41.58 23.66
CA LYS A 479 19.96 40.69 24.81
C LYS A 479 18.50 40.33 25.02
N PRO A 480 18.15 39.02 25.00
CA PRO A 480 16.77 38.59 25.24
C PRO A 480 16.32 39.03 26.64
N PRO A 481 15.00 39.26 26.85
CA PRO A 481 14.44 39.48 28.16
C PRO A 481 14.80 38.33 29.11
N ALA A 482 14.95 38.61 30.40
CA ALA A 482 15.18 37.55 31.38
C ALA A 482 13.96 36.62 31.45
N GLY A 483 14.17 35.31 31.22
CA GLY A 483 13.16 34.31 31.26
C GLY A 483 13.27 33.41 32.50
N ASP A 484 12.17 32.70 32.79
CA ASP A 484 12.08 31.66 33.81
C ASP A 484 12.19 30.26 33.17
N ALA A 485 13.29 29.56 33.45
CA ALA A 485 13.55 28.24 32.85
C ALA A 485 12.53 27.17 33.30
N ALA A 486 12.00 27.23 34.53
CA ALA A 486 11.00 26.29 35.00
C ALA A 486 9.68 26.46 34.23
N ARG A 487 9.27 27.72 34.05
CA ARG A 487 8.13 28.05 33.20
C ARG A 487 8.37 27.68 31.75
N GLY A 488 9.56 27.94 31.24
CA GLY A 488 9.95 27.54 29.86
C GLY A 488 9.84 26.06 29.60
N ARG A 489 10.26 25.22 30.57
CA ARG A 489 10.07 23.76 30.48
C ARG A 489 8.60 23.36 30.37
N GLN A 490 7.75 24.01 31.16
CA GLN A 490 6.31 23.79 31.09
C GLN A 490 5.75 24.18 29.71
N LEU A 491 6.14 25.38 29.23
CA LEU A 491 5.71 25.91 27.94
C LEU A 491 6.13 25.03 26.76
N VAL A 492 7.32 24.43 26.76
CA VAL A 492 7.77 23.49 25.71
C VAL A 492 6.83 22.29 25.60
N SER A 493 6.33 21.78 26.72
CA SER A 493 5.33 20.72 26.73
C SER A 493 3.95 21.24 26.30
N GLU A 494 3.54 22.40 26.74
CA GLU A 494 2.22 22.97 26.52
C GLU A 494 2.00 23.54 25.10
N LYS A 495 3.04 24.09 24.47
CA LYS A 495 2.93 24.77 23.16
C LYS A 495 3.13 23.84 21.97
N GLY A 496 3.26 22.53 22.21
CA GLY A 496 3.32 21.55 21.15
C GLY A 496 4.71 21.33 20.52
N CYS A 497 5.79 21.84 21.12
CA CYS A 497 7.16 21.65 20.63
C CYS A 497 7.50 20.15 20.45
N LEU A 498 7.02 19.31 21.39
CA LEU A 498 7.27 17.88 21.43
C LEU A 498 6.51 17.06 20.35
N GLY A 499 5.65 17.68 19.57
CA GLY A 499 5.05 17.06 18.38
C GLY A 499 6.03 16.93 17.20
N CYS A 500 7.13 17.73 17.24
CA CYS A 500 8.16 17.75 16.20
C CYS A 500 9.57 17.53 16.75
N HIS A 501 9.82 17.81 18.03
CA HIS A 501 11.13 17.75 18.67
C HIS A 501 11.15 16.74 19.81
N ARG A 502 12.32 16.11 20.05
CA ARG A 502 12.60 15.29 21.23
C ARG A 502 13.52 16.05 22.20
N ILE A 503 13.35 15.80 23.51
CA ILE A 503 14.21 16.26 24.59
C ILE A 503 14.34 15.13 25.61
N GLY A 504 15.56 14.72 25.94
CA GLY A 504 15.83 13.69 26.95
C GLY A 504 15.59 12.23 26.49
N GLU A 505 15.22 12.02 25.26
CA GLU A 505 14.89 10.71 24.70
C GLU A 505 15.81 10.37 23.51
N ASN A 506 17.09 10.19 23.78
CA ASN A 506 18.02 9.80 22.73
C ASN A 506 18.01 8.27 22.54
N THR A 507 17.08 7.76 21.75
CA THR A 507 16.93 6.31 21.48
C THR A 507 17.87 5.77 20.41
N GLY A 508 18.60 6.65 19.71
CA GLY A 508 19.44 6.24 18.56
C GLY A 508 18.62 5.81 17.33
N SER A 509 17.30 5.66 17.47
CA SER A 509 16.42 5.30 16.34
C SER A 509 15.95 6.55 15.61
N ARG A 510 15.86 6.45 14.29
CA ARG A 510 15.37 7.52 13.43
C ARG A 510 13.92 7.29 13.07
N GLY A 511 13.04 8.20 13.49
CA GLY A 511 11.72 8.31 12.88
C GLY A 511 11.78 9.21 11.65
N THR A 512 10.90 8.97 10.70
CA THR A 512 10.79 9.81 9.50
C THR A 512 9.86 10.99 9.73
N PHE A 513 8.85 10.81 10.56
CA PHE A 513 7.82 11.80 10.91
C PHE A 513 7.49 11.76 12.41
N GLY A 514 6.64 12.68 12.83
CA GLY A 514 6.25 12.82 14.22
C GLY A 514 7.28 13.61 15.02
N ARG A 515 7.65 13.12 16.20
CA ARG A 515 8.58 13.78 17.14
C ARG A 515 10.02 13.88 16.64
N ASP A 516 10.37 13.14 15.60
CA ASP A 516 11.69 13.14 14.94
C ASP A 516 11.77 14.07 13.74
N TYR A 517 10.69 14.78 13.45
CA TYR A 517 10.66 15.69 12.30
C TYR A 517 11.61 16.87 12.48
N GLY A 518 11.60 17.49 13.64
CA GLY A 518 12.56 18.52 14.04
C GLY A 518 13.83 17.92 14.66
N PRO A 519 14.90 18.72 14.81
CA PRO A 519 16.11 18.27 15.51
C PRO A 519 15.82 18.00 17.00
N ALA A 520 16.50 16.99 17.57
CA ALA A 520 16.57 16.85 19.03
C ALA A 520 17.20 18.10 19.66
N LEU A 521 16.67 18.52 20.82
CA LEU A 521 17.05 19.78 21.45
C LEU A 521 18.01 19.61 22.66
N ASP A 522 18.44 18.37 22.96
CA ASP A 522 19.24 18.04 24.15
C ASP A 522 20.56 18.82 24.28
N ARG A 523 21.08 19.36 23.19
CA ARG A 523 22.35 20.11 23.14
C ARG A 523 22.20 21.42 22.40
N VAL A 524 21.03 22.04 22.44
CA VAL A 524 20.77 23.26 21.66
C VAL A 524 21.64 24.44 22.15
N ALA A 525 21.90 24.52 23.43
CA ALA A 525 22.75 25.57 24.03
C ALA A 525 24.25 25.46 23.65
N ASP A 526 24.70 24.26 23.22
CA ASP A 526 26.10 24.07 22.78
C ASP A 526 26.38 24.72 21.43
N LYS A 527 25.36 25.00 20.64
CA LYS A 527 25.51 25.38 19.21
C LYS A 527 25.03 26.79 18.87
N VAL A 528 24.09 27.37 19.64
CA VAL A 528 23.45 28.64 19.30
C VAL A 528 23.53 29.63 20.49
N SER A 529 23.50 30.93 20.21
CA SER A 529 23.40 31.94 21.26
C SER A 529 21.95 32.13 21.73
N ALA A 530 21.80 32.68 22.95
CA ALA A 530 20.49 32.99 23.51
C ALA A 530 19.71 34.01 22.66
N GLU A 531 20.42 34.99 22.09
CA GLU A 531 19.84 36.05 21.25
C GLU A 531 19.26 35.47 19.98
N TRP A 532 20.01 34.59 19.31
CA TRP A 532 19.54 33.90 18.11
C TRP A 532 18.37 32.97 18.45
N LEU A 533 18.46 32.24 19.56
CA LEU A 533 17.43 31.25 19.95
C LEU A 533 16.12 31.94 20.31
N PHE A 534 16.18 33.10 20.99
CA PHE A 534 14.99 33.90 21.30
C PHE A 534 14.25 34.32 20.02
N ASP A 535 14.98 34.89 19.05
CA ASP A 535 14.42 35.29 17.77
C ASP A 535 13.81 34.09 17.01
N TRP A 536 14.54 32.96 16.97
CA TRP A 536 14.08 31.75 16.28
C TRP A 536 12.82 31.19 16.91
N VAL A 537 12.71 31.09 18.21
CA VAL A 537 11.53 30.57 18.90
C VAL A 537 10.34 31.50 18.74
N ARG A 538 10.57 32.79 18.71
CA ARG A 538 9.55 33.82 18.55
C ARG A 538 8.98 33.90 17.13
N ASP A 539 9.85 33.94 16.12
CA ASP A 539 9.48 34.02 14.69
C ASP A 539 10.55 33.34 13.85
N PRO A 540 10.42 32.02 13.60
CA PRO A 540 11.42 31.29 12.87
C PRO A 540 11.55 31.72 11.40
N LYS A 541 10.47 32.27 10.82
CA LYS A 541 10.45 32.71 9.41
C LYS A 541 11.25 33.98 9.16
N ARG A 542 11.49 34.79 10.18
CA ARG A 542 12.33 35.95 10.08
C ARG A 542 13.79 35.60 9.75
N TYR A 543 14.31 34.55 10.37
CA TYR A 543 15.66 34.05 10.07
C TYR A 543 15.69 33.24 8.77
N PHE A 544 14.74 32.32 8.60
CA PHE A 544 14.62 31.48 7.42
C PHE A 544 13.15 31.38 6.93
N PRO A 545 12.76 32.16 5.90
CA PRO A 545 11.38 32.25 5.43
C PRO A 545 10.76 30.92 5.02
N GLU A 546 11.57 30.00 4.48
CA GLU A 546 11.12 28.69 4.01
C GLU A 546 11.18 27.59 5.09
N THR A 547 11.38 27.94 6.35
CA THR A 547 11.43 26.94 7.42
C THR A 547 10.09 26.21 7.58
N ASN A 548 10.16 24.89 7.85
CA ASN A 548 8.98 24.10 8.24
C ASN A 548 8.60 24.27 9.71
N MET A 549 9.47 24.86 10.53
CA MET A 549 9.09 25.20 11.90
C MET A 549 7.98 26.26 11.85
N PRO A 550 6.78 25.97 12.39
CA PRO A 550 5.67 26.91 12.34
C PRO A 550 5.85 28.04 13.35
N ASP A 551 5.09 29.11 13.17
CA ASP A 551 4.92 30.14 14.17
C ASP A 551 3.98 29.64 15.27
N LEU A 552 4.48 29.56 16.50
CA LEU A 552 3.75 29.13 17.68
C LEU A 552 2.95 30.28 18.35
N ARG A 553 3.00 31.49 17.78
CA ARG A 553 2.31 32.70 18.26
C ARG A 553 2.63 33.01 19.74
N LEU A 554 3.89 32.89 20.07
CA LEU A 554 4.37 33.14 21.44
C LEU A 554 4.45 34.63 21.71
N THR A 555 4.10 35.00 22.93
CA THR A 555 4.44 36.34 23.46
C THR A 555 5.95 36.44 23.71
N ASP A 556 6.50 37.65 23.75
CA ASP A 556 7.92 37.87 24.04
C ASP A 556 8.32 37.27 25.40
N ARG A 557 7.42 37.24 26.37
CA ARG A 557 7.64 36.63 27.69
C ARG A 557 7.74 35.10 27.57
N GLU A 558 6.81 34.44 26.85
CA GLU A 558 6.85 32.98 26.64
C GLU A 558 8.10 32.58 25.85
N ALA A 559 8.46 33.32 24.81
CA ALA A 559 9.68 33.09 24.05
C ALA A 559 10.95 33.23 24.93
N ALA A 560 10.99 34.22 25.85
CA ALA A 560 12.09 34.38 26.79
C ALA A 560 12.16 33.22 27.80
N ASP A 561 11.03 32.78 28.36
CA ASP A 561 10.96 31.63 29.26
C ASP A 561 11.42 30.34 28.59
N ILE A 562 10.93 30.06 27.37
CA ILE A 562 11.35 28.89 26.55
C ILE A 562 12.85 28.98 26.25
N THR A 563 13.36 30.15 25.85
CA THR A 563 14.78 30.33 25.56
C THR A 563 15.62 30.07 26.80
N ALA A 564 15.21 30.57 27.95
CA ALA A 564 15.90 30.34 29.23
C ALA A 564 15.99 28.85 29.55
N TYR A 565 14.91 28.09 29.33
CA TYR A 565 14.93 26.62 29.51
C TYR A 565 15.85 25.94 28.52
N LEU A 566 15.69 26.21 27.22
CA LEU A 566 16.47 25.55 26.17
C LEU A 566 17.98 25.85 26.33
N MET A 567 18.35 27.01 26.84
CA MET A 567 19.75 27.35 27.17
C MET A 567 20.31 26.56 28.35
N THR A 568 19.49 25.87 29.15
CA THR A 568 19.99 24.89 30.15
C THR A 568 20.35 23.54 29.54
N LEU A 569 19.95 23.27 28.29
CA LEU A 569 20.17 22.00 27.60
C LEU A 569 21.56 22.02 26.93
N SER A 570 22.59 21.72 27.69
CA SER A 570 23.99 21.63 27.28
C SER A 570 24.62 20.37 27.87
N GLN A 571 25.57 19.80 27.13
CA GLN A 571 26.42 18.70 27.64
C GLN A 571 27.83 19.14 27.97
N GLY A 572 28.07 20.46 28.01
CA GLY A 572 29.33 21.06 28.43
C GLY A 572 30.24 21.54 27.28
N ALA A 573 31.39 22.07 27.69
CA ALA A 573 32.34 22.65 26.74
C ALA A 573 32.91 21.59 25.78
N MET A 574 32.98 22.00 24.51
CA MET A 574 33.57 21.16 23.47
C MET A 574 35.08 21.31 23.38
N GLU A 575 35.73 20.25 22.98
CA GLU A 575 37.17 20.34 22.66
C GLU A 575 37.37 21.29 21.45
N PRO A 576 38.26 22.25 21.53
CA PRO A 576 38.51 23.14 20.40
C PRO A 576 39.02 22.40 19.19
N PRO A 577 38.79 22.90 17.96
CA PRO A 577 39.34 22.29 16.76
C PRO A 577 40.88 22.31 16.77
N PRO A 578 41.55 21.36 16.08
CA PRO A 578 43.00 21.37 15.98
C PRO A 578 43.48 22.62 15.24
N ALA A 579 44.69 23.09 15.60
CA ALA A 579 45.33 24.19 14.86
C ALA A 579 45.53 23.83 13.38
N THR A 580 45.28 24.78 12.50
CA THR A 580 45.43 24.56 11.03
C THR A 580 46.89 24.22 10.69
N ASP A 581 47.12 23.09 10.04
CA ASP A 581 48.42 22.73 9.44
C ASP A 581 48.60 23.55 8.13
N ALA A 582 49.38 24.65 8.27
CA ALA A 582 49.58 25.59 7.16
C ALA A 582 50.29 24.97 5.95
N ALA A 583 51.21 24.04 6.18
CA ALA A 583 51.94 23.39 5.11
C ALA A 583 51.05 22.44 4.33
N LEU A 584 50.24 21.68 5.02
CA LEU A 584 49.25 20.79 4.42
C LEU A 584 48.10 21.55 3.72
N LEU A 585 47.66 22.72 4.30
CA LEU A 585 46.71 23.63 3.63
C LEU A 585 47.29 24.08 2.25
N ASP A 586 48.58 24.49 2.23
CA ASP A 586 49.20 24.89 0.99
C ASP A 586 49.29 23.77 -0.02
N GLU A 587 49.66 22.58 0.41
CA GLU A 587 49.73 21.38 -0.43
C GLU A 587 48.37 21.05 -1.08
N VAL A 588 47.33 20.96 -0.24
CA VAL A 588 46.00 20.63 -0.73
C VAL A 588 45.42 21.75 -1.62
N ALA A 589 45.68 23.01 -1.33
CA ALA A 589 45.25 24.13 -2.17
C ALA A 589 45.92 24.09 -3.53
N LEU A 590 47.24 23.77 -3.58
CA LEU A 590 48.01 23.59 -4.82
C LEU A 590 47.46 22.46 -5.70
N GLU A 591 47.02 21.35 -5.13
CA GLU A 591 46.40 20.27 -5.90
C GLU A 591 45.21 20.78 -6.72
N TYR A 592 44.33 21.58 -6.10
CA TYR A 592 43.16 22.15 -6.79
C TYR A 592 43.52 23.27 -7.76
N MET A 593 44.57 24.05 -7.48
CA MET A 593 45.02 25.10 -8.41
C MET A 593 45.64 24.51 -9.67
N ARG A 594 46.44 23.44 -9.55
CA ARG A 594 47.09 22.74 -10.65
C ARG A 594 46.11 22.11 -11.64
N ALA A 595 44.88 21.92 -11.27
CA ALA A 595 43.82 21.48 -12.19
C ALA A 595 43.56 22.48 -13.35
N LYS A 596 43.94 23.77 -13.16
CA LYS A 596 43.67 24.84 -14.13
C LYS A 596 44.89 25.74 -14.43
N LEU A 597 45.98 25.63 -13.66
CA LEU A 597 47.13 26.50 -13.74
C LEU A 597 48.40 25.65 -13.91
N THR A 598 49.45 26.24 -14.50
CA THR A 598 50.78 25.61 -14.42
C THR A 598 51.26 25.62 -12.98
N ASN A 599 52.29 24.77 -12.69
CA ASN A 599 52.83 24.68 -11.32
C ASN A 599 53.38 26.03 -10.82
N GLU A 600 54.06 26.78 -11.69
CA GLU A 600 54.61 28.11 -11.35
C GLU A 600 53.51 29.13 -11.09
N GLN A 601 52.46 29.15 -11.91
CA GLN A 601 51.32 30.03 -11.73
C GLN A 601 50.56 29.70 -10.45
N ALA A 602 50.39 28.42 -10.14
CA ALA A 602 49.72 27.95 -8.92
C ALA A 602 50.51 28.37 -7.68
N GLN A 603 51.83 28.14 -7.66
CA GLN A 603 52.71 28.56 -6.56
C GLN A 603 52.72 30.09 -6.35
N ALA A 604 52.85 30.88 -7.43
CA ALA A 604 52.81 32.33 -7.37
C ALA A 604 51.47 32.84 -6.83
N ARG A 605 50.38 32.26 -7.28
CA ARG A 605 49.03 32.62 -6.76
C ARG A 605 48.91 32.29 -5.31
N LEU A 606 49.30 31.09 -4.87
CA LEU A 606 49.23 30.66 -3.48
C LEU A 606 50.05 31.56 -2.56
N ALA A 607 51.26 31.91 -2.99
CA ALA A 607 52.14 32.77 -2.21
C ALA A 607 51.60 34.20 -2.03
N ALA A 608 50.72 34.65 -2.90
CA ALA A 608 50.08 35.98 -2.78
C ALA A 608 48.83 35.98 -1.89
N MET A 609 48.39 34.81 -1.42
CA MET A 609 47.16 34.67 -0.61
C MET A 609 47.49 34.66 0.89
N SER A 610 46.64 35.31 1.68
CA SER A 610 46.64 35.13 3.15
C SER A 610 46.15 33.72 3.51
N MET A 611 46.36 33.30 4.75
CA MET A 611 45.88 32.00 5.24
C MET A 611 44.37 31.89 5.11
N GLU A 612 43.62 32.94 5.41
CA GLU A 612 42.16 32.93 5.30
C GLU A 612 41.72 32.89 3.82
N ASP A 613 42.39 33.61 2.90
CA ASP A 613 42.11 33.50 1.47
C ASP A 613 42.31 32.07 0.92
N LYS A 614 43.39 31.40 1.40
CA LYS A 614 43.64 29.98 1.07
C LYS A 614 42.54 29.07 1.56
N LYS A 615 42.07 29.24 2.80
CA LYS A 615 40.91 28.51 3.36
C LYS A 615 39.65 28.75 2.56
N VAL A 616 39.35 30.00 2.23
CA VAL A 616 38.16 30.35 1.43
C VAL A 616 38.24 29.71 0.05
N PHE A 617 39.36 29.83 -0.63
CA PHE A 617 39.56 29.21 -1.94
C PHE A 617 39.43 27.68 -1.89
N LEU A 618 40.12 27.02 -0.96
CA LEU A 618 40.03 25.57 -0.82
C LEU A 618 38.64 25.13 -0.39
N GLY A 619 38.03 25.83 0.56
CA GLY A 619 36.70 25.53 1.05
C GLY A 619 35.60 25.59 -0.03
N GLU A 620 35.67 26.57 -0.93
CA GLU A 620 34.80 26.60 -2.13
C GLU A 620 34.92 25.31 -2.96
N LYS A 621 36.17 24.85 -3.21
CA LYS A 621 36.41 23.63 -4.00
C LYS A 621 35.92 22.38 -3.27
N LEU A 622 36.08 22.33 -1.96
CA LEU A 622 35.66 21.19 -1.13
C LEU A 622 34.13 21.14 -0.97
N VAL A 623 33.46 22.28 -0.81
CA VAL A 623 31.97 22.35 -0.82
C VAL A 623 31.42 21.80 -2.15
N ALA A 624 32.07 22.16 -3.27
CA ALA A 624 31.72 21.60 -4.59
C ALA A 624 32.02 20.11 -4.67
N ARG A 625 33.19 19.65 -4.16
CA ARG A 625 33.59 18.26 -4.19
C ARG A 625 32.70 17.32 -3.42
N TYR A 626 32.37 17.70 -2.18
CA TYR A 626 31.54 16.90 -1.28
C TYR A 626 30.04 17.08 -1.53
N GLY A 627 29.63 18.11 -2.30
CA GLY A 627 28.24 18.34 -2.66
C GLY A 627 27.38 18.87 -1.51
N CYS A 628 27.95 19.58 -0.54
CA CYS A 628 27.22 20.13 0.61
C CYS A 628 26.00 20.96 0.17
N PHE A 629 26.11 21.67 -0.96
CA PHE A 629 25.04 22.44 -1.59
C PHE A 629 23.83 21.59 -2.02
N GLY A 630 23.99 20.30 -2.18
CA GLY A 630 22.87 19.42 -2.51
C GLY A 630 21.80 19.37 -1.42
N CYS A 631 22.25 19.31 -0.16
CA CYS A 631 21.36 19.33 1.01
C CYS A 631 21.16 20.72 1.62
N HIS A 632 22.09 21.66 1.44
CA HIS A 632 22.08 22.98 2.08
C HIS A 632 21.99 24.12 1.06
N ASN A 633 21.28 25.19 1.41
CA ASN A 633 21.40 26.46 0.69
C ASN A 633 22.73 27.11 1.08
N ILE A 634 23.63 27.29 0.08
CA ILE A 634 24.95 27.88 0.26
C ILE A 634 25.13 28.96 -0.79
N ALA A 635 25.54 30.17 -0.37
CA ALA A 635 25.77 31.30 -1.28
C ALA A 635 26.82 30.94 -2.33
N GLY A 636 26.52 31.21 -3.59
CA GLY A 636 27.37 30.91 -4.75
C GLY A 636 27.16 29.52 -5.35
N PHE A 637 26.27 28.68 -4.80
CA PHE A 637 25.97 27.33 -5.28
C PHE A 637 24.49 27.12 -5.66
N GLU A 638 23.75 28.21 -5.88
CA GLU A 638 22.30 28.17 -6.16
C GLU A 638 21.95 27.42 -7.44
N GLN A 639 22.86 27.45 -8.45
CA GLN A 639 22.66 26.83 -9.76
C GLN A 639 23.52 25.55 -9.94
N SER A 640 24.02 24.99 -8.86
CA SER A 640 24.89 23.82 -8.93
C SER A 640 24.09 22.53 -9.20
N LEU A 641 24.60 21.70 -10.11
CA LEU A 641 23.97 20.44 -10.47
C LEU A 641 24.36 19.34 -9.47
N PRO A 642 23.50 18.30 -9.31
CA PRO A 642 23.82 17.13 -8.52
C PRO A 642 25.14 16.45 -8.94
N ILE A 643 25.94 16.02 -7.98
CA ILE A 643 27.29 15.45 -8.22
C ILE A 643 27.31 13.91 -8.29
N GLY A 644 26.23 13.26 -7.85
CA GLY A 644 26.11 11.80 -7.86
C GLY A 644 25.59 11.27 -9.20
N VAL A 645 25.63 9.96 -9.36
CA VAL A 645 25.02 9.28 -10.51
C VAL A 645 23.49 9.46 -10.49
N GLU A 646 22.88 9.44 -11.67
CA GLU A 646 21.42 9.46 -11.77
C GLU A 646 20.84 8.15 -11.22
N LEU A 647 19.86 8.23 -10.31
CA LEU A 647 19.20 7.08 -9.68
C LEU A 647 17.83 6.76 -10.28
N THR A 648 17.30 7.57 -11.21
CA THR A 648 15.94 7.39 -11.77
C THR A 648 15.66 5.96 -12.22
N GLN A 649 16.68 5.25 -12.73
CA GLN A 649 16.57 3.88 -13.24
C GLN A 649 17.63 2.94 -12.65
N GLU A 650 18.13 3.22 -11.46
CA GLU A 650 19.24 2.46 -10.86
C GLU A 650 18.88 0.98 -10.59
N GLY A 651 17.62 0.69 -10.24
CA GLY A 651 17.12 -0.68 -10.07
C GLY A 651 17.16 -1.53 -11.35
N SER A 652 17.16 -0.88 -12.53
CA SER A 652 17.29 -1.55 -13.84
C SER A 652 18.74 -1.69 -14.31
N LYS A 653 19.71 -1.20 -13.54
CA LYS A 653 21.11 -1.29 -13.91
C LYS A 653 21.57 -2.74 -13.96
N MET A 654 22.29 -3.11 -15.02
CA MET A 654 22.84 -4.45 -15.17
C MET A 654 23.90 -4.71 -14.07
N ILE A 655 23.90 -5.90 -13.52
CA ILE A 655 24.88 -6.30 -12.48
C ILE A 655 26.33 -6.11 -12.94
N THR A 656 26.62 -6.32 -14.22
CA THR A 656 27.93 -6.13 -14.83
C THR A 656 28.43 -4.68 -14.81
N ARG A 657 27.56 -3.71 -14.50
CA ARG A 657 27.90 -2.28 -14.33
C ARG A 657 28.11 -1.89 -12.87
N LEU A 658 27.94 -2.81 -11.94
CA LEU A 658 28.19 -2.59 -10.53
C LEU A 658 29.66 -2.98 -10.24
N ASP A 659 30.43 -2.09 -9.64
CA ASP A 659 31.81 -2.32 -9.28
C ASP A 659 31.90 -2.94 -7.88
N PHE A 660 32.03 -4.24 -7.80
CA PHE A 660 32.21 -4.98 -6.56
C PHE A 660 33.62 -4.82 -5.96
N GLY A 661 34.58 -4.35 -6.75
CA GLY A 661 35.97 -4.18 -6.29
C GLY A 661 36.57 -5.49 -5.82
N PHE A 662 37.17 -5.46 -4.63
CA PHE A 662 37.70 -6.62 -3.90
C PHE A 662 36.90 -6.96 -2.66
N VAL A 663 35.61 -6.55 -2.63
CA VAL A 663 34.71 -6.81 -1.50
C VAL A 663 34.08 -8.18 -1.68
N GLU A 664 34.19 -9.03 -0.67
CA GLU A 664 33.61 -10.38 -0.67
C GLU A 664 32.14 -10.31 -0.21
N ILE A 665 31.24 -10.15 -1.16
CA ILE A 665 29.78 -10.17 -0.98
C ILE A 665 29.15 -10.97 -2.13
N PRO A 666 27.93 -11.51 -1.95
CA PRO A 666 27.20 -12.14 -3.04
C PRO A 666 27.06 -11.21 -4.24
N HIS A 667 27.32 -11.72 -5.45
CA HIS A 667 27.26 -10.93 -6.70
C HIS A 667 25.82 -10.69 -7.15
N THR A 668 24.98 -10.17 -6.24
CA THR A 668 23.59 -9.80 -6.49
C THR A 668 23.39 -8.30 -6.37
N LYS A 669 22.37 -7.75 -7.04
CA LYS A 669 22.02 -6.32 -6.89
C LYS A 669 21.64 -5.97 -5.45
N PRO A 670 20.78 -6.75 -4.76
CA PRO A 670 20.44 -6.46 -3.36
C PRO A 670 21.67 -6.39 -2.46
N ALA A 671 22.60 -7.37 -2.55
CA ALA A 671 23.81 -7.40 -1.73
C ALA A 671 24.72 -6.19 -2.00
N TRP A 672 24.91 -5.82 -3.28
CA TRP A 672 25.71 -4.65 -3.63
C TRP A 672 25.10 -3.35 -3.11
N PHE A 673 23.79 -3.17 -3.27
CA PHE A 673 23.10 -1.98 -2.74
C PHE A 673 23.12 -1.95 -1.22
N LEU A 674 22.92 -3.09 -0.56
CA LEU A 674 23.00 -3.20 0.90
C LEU A 674 24.37 -2.74 1.41
N GLN A 675 25.45 -3.32 0.86
CA GLN A 675 26.82 -2.92 1.20
C GLN A 675 27.07 -1.43 0.92
N LYS A 676 26.52 -0.92 -0.20
CA LYS A 676 26.63 0.50 -0.56
C LYS A 676 25.91 1.43 0.42
N MET A 677 24.83 0.98 1.05
CA MET A 677 24.12 1.74 2.07
C MET A 677 24.80 1.68 3.44
N GLN A 678 25.41 0.57 3.78
CA GLN A 678 26.10 0.36 5.06
C GLN A 678 27.50 0.98 5.11
N ASP A 679 28.33 0.73 4.11
CA ASP A 679 29.65 1.35 3.96
C ASP A 679 29.88 1.76 2.51
N PRO A 680 29.50 2.97 2.12
CA PRO A 680 29.49 3.42 0.73
C PRO A 680 30.89 3.49 0.10
N ARG A 681 31.97 3.48 0.89
CA ARG A 681 33.36 3.65 0.43
C ARG A 681 34.22 2.40 0.48
N ILE A 682 33.67 1.30 0.98
CA ILE A 682 34.37 0.00 1.10
C ILE A 682 34.89 -0.49 -0.27
N PHE A 683 34.24 -0.14 -1.38
CA PHE A 683 34.62 -0.54 -2.74
C PHE A 683 35.94 0.10 -3.23
N ASP A 684 36.54 0.99 -2.44
CA ASP A 684 37.91 1.49 -2.65
C ASP A 684 38.96 0.61 -1.97
N GLN A 685 38.57 -0.37 -1.16
CA GLN A 685 39.49 -1.27 -0.47
C GLN A 685 40.38 -2.00 -1.47
N GLY A 686 41.68 -2.01 -1.19
CA GLY A 686 42.69 -2.64 -2.04
C GLY A 686 43.04 -1.88 -3.34
N LYS A 687 42.34 -0.76 -3.65
CA LYS A 687 42.60 0.07 -4.82
C LYS A 687 43.56 1.21 -4.48
N VAL A 688 44.54 1.47 -5.33
CA VAL A 688 45.43 2.63 -5.22
C VAL A 688 44.75 3.82 -5.92
N LYS A 689 44.40 4.83 -5.16
CA LYS A 689 43.66 6.01 -5.65
C LYS A 689 44.25 7.29 -5.04
N THR A 690 44.29 8.33 -5.85
CA THR A 690 44.55 9.68 -5.34
C THR A 690 43.33 10.18 -4.54
N PRO A 691 43.50 11.16 -3.64
CA PRO A 691 42.38 11.69 -2.88
C PRO A 691 41.20 12.16 -3.76
N GLN A 692 41.45 12.64 -4.97
CA GLN A 692 40.43 13.09 -5.91
C GLN A 692 39.65 11.97 -6.56
N GLU A 693 40.23 10.77 -6.69
CA GLU A 693 39.59 9.58 -7.30
C GLU A 693 38.84 8.70 -6.31
N LYS A 694 39.09 8.90 -5.00
CA LYS A 694 38.38 8.16 -3.96
C LYS A 694 36.84 8.38 -4.04
N LEU A 695 36.07 7.35 -3.73
CA LEU A 695 34.63 7.41 -3.61
C LEU A 695 34.22 8.50 -2.63
N LYS A 696 33.13 9.23 -2.94
CA LYS A 696 32.72 10.45 -2.23
C LYS A 696 31.41 10.26 -1.46
N MET A 697 30.60 9.25 -1.80
CA MET A 697 29.32 9.04 -1.14
C MET A 697 29.54 8.99 0.38
N PRO A 698 28.83 9.84 1.14
CA PRO A 698 28.97 9.85 2.58
C PRO A 698 28.24 8.69 3.22
N ASP A 699 28.58 8.38 4.47
CA ASP A 699 27.93 7.37 5.27
C ASP A 699 26.74 7.99 6.05
N PHE A 700 25.53 7.52 5.73
CA PHE A 700 24.29 7.93 6.41
C PHE A 700 24.11 7.21 7.76
N GLY A 701 24.90 6.19 8.08
CA GLY A 701 24.80 5.38 9.28
C GLY A 701 23.45 4.70 9.41
N PHE A 702 22.97 4.13 8.32
CA PHE A 702 21.74 3.35 8.32
C PHE A 702 21.91 2.09 9.19
N THR A 703 20.90 1.78 9.98
CA THR A 703 20.78 0.44 10.57
C THR A 703 20.59 -0.59 9.46
N GLU A 704 20.73 -1.87 9.79
CA GLU A 704 20.52 -2.95 8.82
C GLU A 704 19.10 -2.86 8.20
N GLU A 705 18.07 -2.71 9.03
CA GLU A 705 16.69 -2.54 8.60
C GLU A 705 16.48 -1.30 7.72
N GLU A 706 17.12 -0.17 8.06
CA GLU A 706 17.08 1.05 7.26
C GLU A 706 17.78 0.85 5.91
N ALA A 707 18.94 0.16 5.91
CA ALA A 707 19.67 -0.15 4.69
C ALA A 707 18.84 -1.07 3.76
N GLU A 708 18.22 -2.14 4.28
CA GLU A 708 17.32 -3.01 3.51
C GLU A 708 16.11 -2.26 2.96
N THR A 709 15.55 -1.35 3.76
CA THR A 709 14.47 -0.46 3.31
C THR A 709 14.91 0.39 2.12
N MET A 710 16.11 0.96 2.18
CA MET A 710 16.68 1.73 1.06
C MET A 710 16.98 0.84 -0.15
N VAL A 711 17.42 -0.40 0.05
CA VAL A 711 17.59 -1.38 -1.04
C VAL A 711 16.27 -1.60 -1.76
N THR A 712 15.18 -1.84 -1.02
CA THR A 712 13.85 -2.01 -1.60
C THR A 712 13.45 -0.80 -2.44
N LEU A 713 13.69 0.41 -1.93
CA LEU A 713 13.42 1.63 -2.68
C LEU A 713 14.28 1.76 -3.94
N ILE A 714 15.60 1.50 -3.86
CA ILE A 714 16.50 1.61 -5.02
C ILE A 714 16.12 0.59 -6.09
N LEU A 715 15.81 -0.65 -5.69
CA LEU A 715 15.32 -1.69 -6.60
C LEU A 715 14.00 -1.29 -7.28
N SER A 716 13.19 -0.43 -6.66
CA SER A 716 11.96 0.10 -7.26
C SER A 716 12.20 1.14 -8.37
N MET A 717 13.37 1.75 -8.40
CA MET A 717 13.76 2.76 -9.40
C MET A 717 14.11 2.09 -10.73
N GLN A 718 13.09 1.58 -11.40
CA GLN A 718 13.21 0.81 -12.63
C GLN A 718 12.81 1.64 -13.85
N LYS A 719 13.35 1.26 -15.01
CA LYS A 719 12.86 1.71 -16.30
C LYS A 719 11.44 1.21 -16.49
N ASP A 720 10.57 2.05 -17.05
CA ASP A 720 9.21 1.64 -17.40
C ASP A 720 9.22 0.45 -18.34
N VAL A 721 8.86 -0.71 -17.83
CA VAL A 721 8.75 -1.96 -18.57
C VAL A 721 7.29 -2.31 -18.89
N GLN A 722 6.36 -1.79 -18.09
CA GLN A 722 4.93 -2.08 -18.26
C GLN A 722 4.27 -1.02 -19.15
N PRO A 723 3.26 -1.39 -19.95
CA PRO A 723 2.47 -0.45 -20.73
C PRO A 723 1.77 0.58 -19.82
N MET A 724 1.60 1.81 -20.32
CA MET A 724 0.88 2.87 -19.60
C MET A 724 -0.53 2.45 -19.13
N ASP A 725 -1.19 1.56 -19.88
CA ASP A 725 -2.51 1.03 -19.52
C ASP A 725 -2.50 0.19 -18.23
N SER A 726 -1.33 -0.28 -17.81
CA SER A 726 -1.13 -1.01 -16.56
C SER A 726 -0.81 -0.10 -15.37
N HIS A 727 -0.54 1.19 -15.64
CA HIS A 727 -0.28 2.15 -14.59
C HIS A 727 -1.59 2.55 -13.91
N ARG A 728 -1.54 2.68 -12.60
CA ARG A 728 -2.65 3.24 -11.85
C ARG A 728 -2.66 4.75 -12.03
N LEU A 729 -3.44 5.22 -13.01
CA LEU A 729 -3.66 6.64 -13.20
C LEU A 729 -4.54 7.19 -12.08
N LEU A 730 -4.18 8.35 -11.55
CA LEU A 730 -4.96 9.03 -10.54
C LEU A 730 -6.11 9.79 -11.22
N ASP A 731 -7.33 9.51 -10.78
CA ASP A 731 -8.46 10.40 -11.07
C ASP A 731 -8.30 11.74 -10.31
N GLU A 732 -9.11 12.74 -10.64
CA GLU A 732 -9.04 14.05 -9.98
C GLU A 732 -9.11 13.96 -8.45
N ARG A 733 -9.95 13.06 -7.94
CA ARG A 733 -10.09 12.82 -6.50
C ARG A 733 -8.83 12.23 -5.88
N LEU A 734 -8.27 11.19 -6.47
CA LEU A 734 -7.05 10.55 -5.98
C LEU A 734 -5.85 11.50 -6.12
N ALA A 735 -5.77 12.27 -7.20
CA ALA A 735 -4.73 13.29 -7.37
C ALA A 735 -4.79 14.36 -6.27
N ALA A 736 -5.99 14.77 -5.86
CA ALA A 736 -6.17 15.68 -4.73
C ALA A 736 -5.73 15.02 -3.40
N VAL A 737 -6.02 13.73 -3.20
CA VAL A 737 -5.55 12.98 -2.03
C VAL A 737 -4.02 12.92 -1.99
N GLU A 738 -3.36 12.56 -3.08
CA GLU A 738 -1.91 12.44 -3.12
C GLU A 738 -1.20 13.80 -2.95
N SER A 739 -1.72 14.85 -3.60
CA SER A 739 -1.19 16.20 -3.43
C SER A 739 -1.29 16.69 -1.98
N GLY A 740 -2.44 16.44 -1.35
CA GLY A 740 -2.64 16.80 0.04
C GLY A 740 -1.80 15.97 1.01
N ARG A 741 -1.66 14.66 0.81
CA ARG A 741 -0.75 13.79 1.59
C ARG A 741 0.66 14.36 1.62
N ARG A 742 1.15 14.84 0.47
CA ARG A 742 2.46 15.46 0.35
C ARG A 742 2.58 16.70 1.23
N VAL A 743 1.57 17.58 1.24
CA VAL A 743 1.58 18.78 2.10
C VAL A 743 1.54 18.40 3.58
N LEU A 744 0.67 17.44 3.96
CA LEU A 744 0.56 16.97 5.34
C LEU A 744 1.86 16.34 5.86
N GLN A 745 2.59 15.65 4.99
CA GLN A 745 3.91 15.07 5.26
C GLN A 745 4.96 16.16 5.40
N ASP A 746 5.05 17.09 4.45
CA ASP A 746 6.01 18.21 4.46
C ASP A 746 5.83 19.15 5.67
N ARG A 747 4.64 19.20 6.27
CA ARG A 747 4.33 20.02 7.45
C ARG A 747 4.21 19.22 8.75
N ASN A 748 4.46 17.91 8.69
CA ASN A 748 4.38 17.00 9.84
C ASN A 748 3.05 17.08 10.62
N CYS A 749 1.92 17.17 9.92
CA CYS A 749 0.61 17.23 10.58
C CYS A 749 0.35 15.98 11.44
N ARG A 750 0.91 14.82 11.03
CA ARG A 750 0.88 13.57 11.78
C ARG A 750 1.68 13.58 13.09
N GLY A 751 2.54 14.56 13.31
CA GLY A 751 3.20 14.77 14.61
C GLY A 751 2.20 15.03 15.74
N CYS A 752 1.09 15.72 15.42
CA CYS A 752 0.05 16.07 16.36
C CYS A 752 -1.27 15.33 16.14
N HIS A 753 -1.66 15.09 14.89
CA HIS A 753 -2.95 14.51 14.50
C HIS A 753 -2.81 13.06 14.02
N ILE A 754 -3.85 12.24 14.29
CA ILE A 754 -4.02 10.97 13.61
C ILE A 754 -4.77 11.26 12.29
N ILE A 755 -4.14 10.87 11.18
CA ILE A 755 -4.64 11.04 9.81
C ILE A 755 -4.48 9.70 9.09
N GLU A 756 -5.55 9.19 8.49
CA GLU A 756 -5.57 7.87 7.82
C GLU A 756 -5.14 6.71 8.76
N GLY A 757 -5.40 6.84 10.06
CA GLY A 757 -5.05 5.83 11.07
C GLY A 757 -3.63 5.94 11.63
N GLU A 758 -2.80 6.86 11.13
CA GLU A 758 -1.41 7.01 11.53
C GLU A 758 -1.12 8.39 12.16
N GLY A 759 -0.10 8.47 13.00
CA GLY A 759 0.37 9.71 13.61
C GLY A 759 -0.11 9.92 15.04
N GLY A 760 -0.17 11.20 15.48
CA GLY A 760 -0.56 11.56 16.83
C GLY A 760 0.57 11.40 17.86
N ALA A 761 1.82 11.39 17.45
CA ALA A 761 2.99 11.12 18.29
C ALA A 761 3.10 12.05 19.54
N ILE A 762 2.58 13.29 19.47
CA ILE A 762 2.55 14.21 20.62
C ILE A 762 1.73 13.63 21.79
N ARG A 763 0.78 12.72 21.56
CA ARG A 763 -0.08 12.12 22.59
C ARG A 763 0.71 11.35 23.64
N GLU A 764 1.86 10.81 23.28
CA GLU A 764 2.80 10.17 24.22
C GLU A 764 3.30 11.11 25.30
N THR A 765 3.28 12.43 25.04
CA THR A 765 3.73 13.48 25.96
C THR A 765 2.60 14.12 26.75
N ILE A 766 1.34 13.78 26.48
CA ILE A 766 0.15 14.37 27.10
C ILE A 766 -0.61 13.27 27.84
N ALA A 767 -0.56 13.31 29.17
CA ALA A 767 -1.13 12.25 30.00
C ALA A 767 -2.67 12.16 29.93
N ASP A 768 -3.36 13.30 29.86
CA ASP A 768 -4.83 13.32 29.81
C ASP A 768 -5.34 13.40 28.36
N GLN A 769 -6.11 12.39 27.96
CA GLN A 769 -6.73 12.30 26.64
C GLN A 769 -7.64 13.48 26.28
N ALA A 770 -8.18 14.19 27.31
CA ALA A 770 -9.00 15.39 27.08
C ALA A 770 -8.25 16.51 26.36
N PHE A 771 -6.94 16.55 26.51
CA PHE A 771 -6.07 17.56 25.90
C PHE A 771 -5.40 17.10 24.60
N TRP A 772 -5.69 15.89 24.13
CA TRP A 772 -5.13 15.41 22.87
C TRP A 772 -5.62 16.21 21.67
N PRO A 773 -4.74 16.47 20.70
CA PRO A 773 -5.17 16.96 19.39
C PRO A 773 -6.20 16.02 18.76
N PRO A 774 -7.22 16.54 18.07
CA PRO A 774 -8.28 15.71 17.49
C PRO A 774 -7.74 14.77 16.40
N ASN A 775 -8.39 13.60 16.27
CA ASN A 775 -8.27 12.80 15.06
C ASN A 775 -8.89 13.55 13.89
N LEU A 776 -8.21 13.58 12.75
CA LEU A 776 -8.74 14.18 11.52
C LEU A 776 -9.38 13.10 10.63
N PHE A 777 -10.24 12.28 11.25
CA PHE A 777 -11.04 11.27 10.56
C PHE A 777 -12.39 11.88 10.17
N GLY A 778 -12.80 11.72 8.92
CA GLY A 778 -14.05 12.29 8.43
C GLY A 778 -14.10 13.82 8.44
N GLU A 779 -12.96 14.52 8.44
CA GLU A 779 -12.92 15.97 8.54
C GLU A 779 -13.51 16.65 7.30
N GLY A 780 -13.42 16.05 6.12
CA GLY A 780 -14.03 16.51 4.88
C GLY A 780 -15.56 16.43 4.89
N GLU A 781 -16.14 15.45 5.59
CA GLU A 781 -17.59 15.35 5.80
C GLU A 781 -18.09 16.25 6.95
N LYS A 782 -17.20 16.59 7.88
CA LYS A 782 -17.53 17.28 9.12
C LYS A 782 -17.52 18.79 8.98
N VAL A 783 -16.51 19.37 8.35
CA VAL A 783 -16.34 20.82 8.31
C VAL A 783 -16.63 21.41 6.95
N GLN A 784 -17.09 22.67 6.96
CA GLN A 784 -17.28 23.46 5.76
C GLN A 784 -15.92 23.85 5.15
N SER A 785 -15.83 23.77 3.83
CA SER A 785 -14.57 24.02 3.10
C SER A 785 -13.99 25.41 3.34
N ASP A 786 -14.86 26.43 3.33
CA ASP A 786 -14.48 27.83 3.54
C ASP A 786 -13.91 28.07 4.95
N TRP A 787 -14.59 27.49 5.95
CA TRP A 787 -14.11 27.59 7.33
C TRP A 787 -12.76 26.91 7.50
N LEU A 788 -12.60 25.71 6.94
CA LEU A 788 -11.33 24.95 7.03
C LEU A 788 -10.19 25.69 6.33
N PHE A 789 -10.46 26.31 5.18
CA PHE A 789 -9.49 27.12 4.44
C PHE A 789 -8.94 28.28 5.28
N GLU A 790 -9.82 29.08 5.92
CA GLU A 790 -9.40 30.18 6.78
C GLU A 790 -8.71 29.67 8.05
N PHE A 791 -9.25 28.61 8.65
CA PHE A 791 -8.68 28.00 9.85
C PHE A 791 -7.24 27.50 9.65
N ILE A 792 -6.91 26.88 8.53
CA ILE A 792 -5.54 26.36 8.29
C ILE A 792 -4.55 27.50 8.07
N ARG A 793 -5.00 28.59 7.49
CA ARG A 793 -4.17 29.79 7.26
C ARG A 793 -3.92 30.54 8.57
N GLU A 794 -4.96 30.72 9.36
CA GLU A 794 -4.92 31.44 10.65
C GLU A 794 -5.70 30.67 11.73
N PRO A 795 -5.10 29.67 12.35
CA PRO A 795 -5.79 28.81 13.31
C PRO A 795 -6.28 29.61 14.53
N THR A 796 -7.59 29.59 14.75
CA THR A 796 -8.23 30.15 15.94
C THR A 796 -8.50 29.05 16.97
N PRO A 797 -8.37 29.31 18.30
CA PRO A 797 -8.66 28.30 19.30
C PRO A 797 -10.13 27.87 19.28
N ILE A 798 -10.41 26.62 18.90
CA ILE A 798 -11.75 26.02 19.01
C ILE A 798 -12.06 25.63 20.45
N ARG A 799 -11.02 25.25 21.19
CA ARG A 799 -11.04 24.88 22.60
C ARG A 799 -9.97 25.69 23.32
N PRO A 800 -10.29 26.92 23.77
CA PRO A 800 -9.29 27.84 24.34
C PRO A 800 -8.56 27.31 25.59
N TRP A 801 -9.11 26.32 26.26
CA TRP A 801 -8.55 25.67 27.44
C TRP A 801 -7.48 24.63 27.13
N LEU A 802 -7.33 24.24 25.84
CA LEU A 802 -6.26 23.34 25.45
C LEU A 802 -4.91 24.02 25.53
N THR A 803 -3.96 23.34 26.15
CA THR A 803 -2.58 23.84 26.27
C THR A 803 -1.85 23.77 24.95
N VAL A 804 -1.99 22.62 24.22
CA VAL A 804 -1.47 22.46 22.87
C VAL A 804 -2.44 23.08 21.86
N GLN A 805 -1.99 24.10 21.16
CA GLN A 805 -2.74 24.80 20.13
C GLN A 805 -2.14 24.56 18.75
N MET A 806 -2.99 24.49 17.73
CA MET A 806 -2.53 24.38 16.35
C MET A 806 -1.70 25.62 15.98
N PRO A 807 -0.44 25.48 15.55
CA PRO A 807 0.41 26.62 15.18
C PRO A 807 0.07 27.13 13.76
N THR A 808 0.60 28.32 13.42
CA THR A 808 0.47 28.90 12.09
C THR A 808 1.62 28.41 11.19
N PHE A 809 1.31 27.61 10.19
CA PHE A 809 2.29 27.10 9.23
C PHE A 809 2.61 28.12 8.13
N GLY A 810 1.79 29.18 7.98
CA GLY A 810 1.91 30.19 6.94
C GLY A 810 1.61 29.64 5.57
N PHE A 811 0.49 28.94 5.43
CA PHE A 811 -0.02 28.49 4.15
C PHE A 811 -0.46 29.69 3.30
N ASP A 812 -0.03 29.71 2.03
CA ASP A 812 -0.63 30.54 1.00
C ASP A 812 -1.96 29.90 0.52
N ASP A 813 -2.70 30.62 -0.30
CA ASP A 813 -4.01 30.17 -0.78
C ASP A 813 -3.95 28.83 -1.56
N PRO A 814 -2.97 28.58 -2.46
CA PRO A 814 -2.81 27.30 -3.13
C PRO A 814 -2.58 26.12 -2.19
N LEU A 815 -1.68 26.26 -1.22
CA LEU A 815 -1.40 25.18 -0.26
C LEU A 815 -2.58 24.92 0.67
N ALA A 816 -3.25 25.97 1.16
CA ALA A 816 -4.46 25.82 1.97
C ALA A 816 -5.57 25.11 1.18
N THR A 817 -5.79 25.52 -0.07
CA THR A 817 -6.74 24.85 -0.99
C THR A 817 -6.42 23.39 -1.17
N THR A 818 -5.14 23.03 -1.33
CA THR A 818 -4.70 21.62 -1.48
C THR A 818 -5.08 20.78 -0.26
N VAL A 819 -4.89 21.32 0.95
CA VAL A 819 -5.26 20.61 2.19
C VAL A 819 -6.78 20.44 2.32
N VAL A 820 -7.56 21.48 1.99
CA VAL A 820 -9.03 21.40 2.02
C VAL A 820 -9.54 20.36 1.00
N LYS A 821 -9.02 20.40 -0.23
CA LYS A 821 -9.34 19.40 -1.27
C LYS A 821 -8.98 17.97 -0.82
N TYR A 822 -7.85 17.81 -0.13
CA TYR A 822 -7.46 16.53 0.42
C TYR A 822 -8.52 15.93 1.34
N PHE A 823 -8.96 16.67 2.35
CA PHE A 823 -9.96 16.16 3.30
C PHE A 823 -11.29 15.84 2.60
N ALA A 824 -11.74 16.72 1.72
CA ALA A 824 -12.95 16.46 0.95
C ALA A 824 -12.82 15.22 0.06
N ALA A 825 -11.70 15.06 -0.64
CA ALA A 825 -11.44 13.93 -1.53
C ALA A 825 -11.24 12.60 -0.78
N ALA A 826 -10.55 12.63 0.38
CA ALA A 826 -10.33 11.45 1.22
C ALA A 826 -11.65 10.89 1.74
N ASP A 827 -12.57 11.75 2.17
CA ASP A 827 -13.87 11.39 2.70
C ASP A 827 -14.97 11.29 1.62
N LYS A 828 -14.62 11.48 0.32
CA LYS A 828 -15.59 11.51 -0.80
C LYS A 828 -16.69 12.56 -0.61
N ALA A 829 -16.39 13.62 0.10
CA ALA A 829 -17.31 14.72 0.37
C ALA A 829 -17.32 15.74 -0.78
N PRO A 830 -18.45 16.44 -1.02
CA PRO A 830 -18.53 17.48 -2.04
C PRO A 830 -17.51 18.61 -1.82
N TYR A 831 -16.90 19.07 -2.90
CA TYR A 831 -15.98 20.22 -2.90
C TYR A 831 -16.24 21.15 -4.11
N PRO A 832 -16.29 22.49 -3.92
CA PRO A 832 -16.43 23.17 -2.62
C PRO A 832 -17.77 22.83 -1.95
N PHE A 833 -17.83 22.86 -0.63
CA PHE A 833 -19.08 22.69 0.08
C PHE A 833 -19.95 23.95 -0.14
N GLN A 834 -21.16 23.74 -0.64
CA GLN A 834 -22.14 24.79 -0.75
C GLN A 834 -23.07 24.69 0.45
N SER A 835 -22.99 25.67 1.36
CA SER A 835 -23.92 25.75 2.47
C SER A 835 -25.37 25.84 1.92
N PRO A 836 -26.28 24.97 2.35
CA PRO A 836 -27.70 25.15 1.99
C PRO A 836 -28.14 26.57 2.33
N ALA A 837 -28.95 27.17 1.45
CA ALA A 837 -29.57 28.49 1.75
C ALA A 837 -30.19 28.45 3.13
N VAL A 838 -30.02 29.50 3.92
CA VAL A 838 -30.44 29.60 5.33
C VAL A 838 -31.82 28.99 5.47
N ILE A 839 -31.90 27.84 6.12
CA ILE A 839 -33.16 27.18 6.42
C ILE A 839 -33.87 28.10 7.42
N GLN A 840 -34.90 28.80 6.97
CA GLN A 840 -35.89 29.35 7.90
C GLN A 840 -36.65 28.15 8.47
N ALA A 841 -36.08 27.55 9.52
CA ALA A 841 -36.71 26.48 10.22
C ALA A 841 -38.10 26.95 10.70
N ALA A 842 -39.18 26.16 10.48
CA ALA A 842 -40.47 26.47 10.98
C ALA A 842 -40.41 26.73 12.49
N GLY A 843 -41.17 27.71 13.01
CA GLY A 843 -41.11 28.10 14.42
C GLY A 843 -41.32 26.92 15.39
N ASP A 844 -41.96 25.83 14.94
CA ASP A 844 -42.16 24.60 15.72
C ASP A 844 -40.88 23.78 15.84
N SER A 845 -40.07 23.65 14.78
CA SER A 845 -38.75 23.00 14.81
C SER A 845 -37.82 23.72 15.76
N MET A 846 -37.78 25.03 15.69
CA MET A 846 -36.93 25.86 16.58
C MET A 846 -37.34 25.71 18.05
N ARG A 847 -38.64 25.67 18.35
CA ARG A 847 -39.11 25.47 19.72
C ARG A 847 -38.82 24.08 20.25
N LEU A 848 -38.96 23.05 19.41
CA LEU A 848 -38.59 21.66 19.74
C LEU A 848 -37.09 21.54 19.97
N GLY A 849 -36.25 22.09 19.06
CA GLY A 849 -34.78 22.06 19.16
C GLY A 849 -34.27 22.70 20.43
N ARG A 850 -34.74 23.91 20.74
CA ARG A 850 -34.42 24.61 21.99
C ARG A 850 -34.81 23.81 23.23
N ARG A 851 -36.06 23.28 23.27
CA ARG A 851 -36.54 22.48 24.40
C ARG A 851 -35.72 21.20 24.58
N THR A 852 -35.39 20.49 23.49
CA THR A 852 -34.56 19.28 23.51
C THR A 852 -33.13 19.61 23.98
N PHE A 853 -32.57 20.72 23.53
CA PHE A 853 -31.24 21.22 23.94
C PHE A 853 -31.19 21.52 25.45
N GLU A 854 -32.23 22.14 26.00
CA GLU A 854 -32.40 22.44 27.43
C GLU A 854 -32.67 21.16 28.25
N GLU A 855 -33.51 20.24 27.73
CA GLU A 855 -33.86 18.95 28.34
C GLU A 855 -32.60 18.07 28.54
N PHE A 856 -31.78 17.96 27.51
CA PHE A 856 -30.54 17.16 27.54
C PHE A 856 -29.33 17.90 28.17
N LYS A 857 -29.58 19.13 28.64
CA LYS A 857 -28.56 19.94 29.33
C LYS A 857 -27.24 20.06 28.56
N CYS A 858 -27.28 20.28 27.25
CA CYS A 858 -26.11 20.37 26.39
C CYS A 858 -25.08 21.41 26.88
N ILE A 859 -25.53 22.49 27.52
CA ILE A 859 -24.68 23.52 28.12
C ILE A 859 -23.90 23.06 29.36
N SER A 860 -24.15 21.84 29.89
CA SER A 860 -23.34 21.31 31.01
C SER A 860 -21.91 21.05 30.59
N CYS A 861 -21.70 20.77 29.29
CA CYS A 861 -20.38 20.50 28.72
C CYS A 861 -20.00 21.53 27.65
N HIS A 862 -20.99 21.96 26.82
CA HIS A 862 -20.73 22.88 25.72
C HIS A 862 -20.85 24.35 26.18
N THR A 863 -19.97 25.18 25.61
CA THR A 863 -20.11 26.64 25.77
C THR A 863 -21.05 27.19 24.68
N VAL A 864 -21.73 28.27 25.00
CA VAL A 864 -22.42 29.16 24.07
C VAL A 864 -21.87 30.57 24.33
N GLY A 865 -20.71 30.85 23.74
CA GLY A 865 -19.90 32.02 23.99
C GLY A 865 -19.08 31.90 25.28
N ALA A 866 -19.61 32.32 26.43
CA ALA A 866 -18.89 32.25 27.71
C ALA A 866 -18.94 30.83 28.32
N PRO A 867 -17.86 30.38 28.99
CA PRO A 867 -17.87 29.11 29.71
C PRO A 867 -18.89 29.12 30.87
N PRO A 868 -19.58 27.98 31.11
CA PRO A 868 -20.49 27.88 32.26
C PRO A 868 -19.72 28.05 33.59
N PRO A 869 -20.27 28.74 34.60
CA PRO A 869 -19.63 28.90 35.88
C PRO A 869 -19.42 27.57 36.61
N GLY A 870 -18.21 27.33 37.12
CA GLY A 870 -17.89 26.17 37.95
C GLY A 870 -17.59 24.87 37.21
N VAL A 871 -17.58 24.89 35.88
CA VAL A 871 -17.18 23.69 35.06
C VAL A 871 -15.66 23.70 34.92
N SER A 872 -15.05 22.51 35.14
CA SER A 872 -13.62 22.34 34.92
C SER A 872 -13.30 22.52 33.44
N VAL A 873 -12.19 23.20 33.13
CA VAL A 873 -11.73 23.34 31.73
C VAL A 873 -11.52 22.00 31.02
N ALA A 874 -11.13 20.94 31.73
CA ALA A 874 -10.95 19.60 31.20
C ALA A 874 -12.29 18.95 30.74
N ASP A 875 -13.43 19.42 31.24
CA ASP A 875 -14.74 18.90 30.94
C ASP A 875 -15.50 19.71 29.88
N LEU A 876 -14.91 20.84 29.44
CA LEU A 876 -15.51 21.67 28.42
C LEU A 876 -15.41 21.06 27.03
N ALA A 877 -16.54 21.06 26.33
CA ALA A 877 -16.69 20.72 24.93
C ALA A 877 -16.67 22.00 24.05
N PRO A 878 -16.47 21.87 22.71
CA PRO A 878 -16.40 23.02 21.82
C PRO A 878 -17.57 24.01 21.94
N ASP A 879 -17.30 25.29 21.68
CA ASP A 879 -18.31 26.35 21.66
C ASP A 879 -19.29 26.11 20.49
N LEU A 880 -20.57 26.05 20.82
CA LEU A 880 -21.64 25.77 19.86
C LEU A 880 -21.96 26.98 18.97
N THR A 881 -21.48 28.18 19.28
CA THR A 881 -21.61 29.34 18.39
C THR A 881 -20.82 29.14 17.08
N LEU A 882 -19.82 28.26 17.08
CA LEU A 882 -19.07 27.91 15.89
C LEU A 882 -19.79 26.91 14.97
N ALA A 883 -20.90 26.31 15.40
CA ALA A 883 -21.53 25.22 14.66
C ALA A 883 -21.99 25.65 13.26
N ALA A 884 -22.58 26.84 13.15
CA ALA A 884 -23.18 27.33 11.89
C ALA A 884 -22.15 27.59 10.78
N GLU A 885 -20.96 28.10 11.12
CA GLU A 885 -19.91 28.43 10.16
C GLU A 885 -18.92 27.28 9.93
N ARG A 886 -18.76 26.42 10.94
CA ARG A 886 -17.75 25.37 10.93
C ARG A 886 -18.26 24.05 10.40
N LEU A 887 -19.45 23.60 10.86
CA LEU A 887 -19.92 22.25 10.64
C LEU A 887 -20.85 22.16 9.42
N ARG A 888 -20.74 21.06 8.68
CA ARG A 888 -21.73 20.71 7.67
C ARG A 888 -23.02 20.29 8.37
N HIS A 889 -24.14 20.76 7.86
CA HIS A 889 -25.43 20.62 8.54
C HIS A 889 -25.87 19.17 8.70
N ASP A 890 -25.67 18.35 7.67
CA ASP A 890 -25.96 16.91 7.67
C ASP A 890 -25.04 16.12 8.62
N TRP A 891 -23.79 16.57 8.78
CA TRP A 891 -22.88 15.95 9.74
C TRP A 891 -23.33 16.13 11.19
N ILE A 892 -23.95 17.26 11.52
CA ILE A 892 -24.48 17.50 12.88
C ILE A 892 -25.49 16.41 13.26
N VAL A 893 -26.37 16.02 12.35
CA VAL A 893 -27.35 14.95 12.58
C VAL A 893 -26.66 13.58 12.74
N LYS A 894 -25.69 13.26 11.86
CA LYS A 894 -24.89 12.04 11.99
C LYS A 894 -24.18 11.96 13.34
N TRP A 895 -23.62 13.09 13.78
CA TRP A 895 -22.95 13.21 15.07
C TRP A 895 -23.90 13.02 16.25
N LEU A 896 -25.07 13.65 16.23
CA LEU A 896 -26.07 13.51 17.29
C LEU A 896 -26.63 12.09 17.37
N ARG A 897 -26.71 11.38 16.25
CA ARG A 897 -27.18 10.00 16.19
C ARG A 897 -26.24 9.04 16.90
N ASP A 898 -24.95 9.07 16.56
CA ASP A 898 -23.94 8.19 17.14
C ASP A 898 -22.57 8.88 17.18
N PRO A 899 -22.26 9.62 18.24
CA PRO A 899 -20.99 10.30 18.39
C PRO A 899 -19.78 9.33 18.42
N GLN A 900 -19.94 8.15 19.01
CA GLN A 900 -18.85 7.17 19.14
C GLN A 900 -18.47 6.53 17.80
N LYS A 901 -19.44 6.31 16.92
CA LYS A 901 -19.21 5.83 15.57
C LYS A 901 -18.50 6.88 14.71
N GLN A 902 -18.86 8.16 14.88
CA GLN A 902 -18.20 9.25 14.13
C GLN A 902 -16.80 9.57 14.67
N MET A 903 -16.58 9.44 15.96
CA MET A 903 -15.29 9.67 16.60
C MET A 903 -15.10 8.73 17.80
N PRO A 904 -14.50 7.56 17.59
CA PRO A 904 -14.21 6.62 18.67
C PRO A 904 -13.43 7.30 19.81
N GLY A 905 -13.86 7.08 21.04
CA GLY A 905 -13.27 7.67 22.24
C GLY A 905 -13.75 9.10 22.58
N THR A 906 -14.73 9.65 21.87
CA THR A 906 -15.36 10.92 22.26
C THR A 906 -16.07 10.78 23.60
N ARG A 907 -16.03 11.86 24.42
CA ARG A 907 -16.77 11.91 25.67
C ARG A 907 -18.27 12.24 25.49
N MET A 908 -18.69 12.65 24.30
CA MET A 908 -20.09 12.97 24.05
C MET A 908 -20.91 11.67 24.04
N PRO A 909 -21.92 11.56 24.92
CA PRO A 909 -22.77 10.37 24.95
C PRO A 909 -23.78 10.37 23.80
N ALA A 910 -24.28 9.20 23.48
CA ALA A 910 -25.38 9.03 22.54
C ALA A 910 -26.71 9.35 23.28
N PHE A 911 -27.37 10.45 22.92
CA PHE A 911 -28.59 10.88 23.55
C PHE A 911 -29.89 10.37 22.86
N PHE A 912 -29.79 10.04 21.58
CA PHE A 912 -30.95 9.77 20.75
C PHE A 912 -31.09 8.31 20.34
N TYR A 913 -29.98 7.59 20.24
CA TYR A 913 -29.93 6.20 19.83
C TYR A 913 -29.03 5.38 20.75
N SER A 914 -29.35 4.08 20.88
CA SER A 914 -28.46 3.06 21.46
C SER A 914 -28.42 1.87 20.50
N ASP A 915 -27.25 1.51 20.00
CA ASP A 915 -27.03 0.41 19.04
C ASP A 915 -28.06 0.42 17.89
N ASP A 916 -28.15 1.53 17.18
CA ASP A 916 -29.10 1.82 16.09
C ASP A 916 -30.61 1.79 16.49
N THR A 917 -30.93 1.65 17.79
CA THR A 917 -32.30 1.68 18.31
C THR A 917 -32.63 3.07 18.81
N PRO A 918 -33.71 3.73 18.34
CA PRO A 918 -34.12 5.04 18.84
C PRO A 918 -34.57 4.98 20.30
N LEU A 919 -34.03 5.88 21.13
CA LEU A 919 -34.38 6.02 22.54
C LEU A 919 -35.73 6.75 22.74
N TYR A 920 -36.16 7.47 21.71
CA TYR A 920 -37.45 8.22 21.70
C TYR A 920 -38.17 7.98 20.39
N PRO A 921 -39.50 7.93 20.37
CA PRO A 921 -40.26 7.74 19.14
C PRO A 921 -40.03 8.85 18.09
N ASP A 922 -39.67 10.04 18.54
CA ASP A 922 -39.41 11.25 17.73
C ASP A 922 -37.92 11.60 17.66
N ALA A 923 -37.03 10.62 17.86
CA ALA A 923 -35.57 10.84 17.92
C ALA A 923 -35.02 11.59 16.69
N ASP A 924 -35.37 11.17 15.48
CA ASP A 924 -34.95 11.83 14.24
C ASP A 924 -35.44 13.28 14.15
N GLN A 925 -36.73 13.53 14.50
CA GLN A 925 -37.26 14.87 14.48
C GLN A 925 -36.59 15.77 15.52
N ARG A 926 -36.28 15.24 16.70
CA ARG A 926 -35.51 15.98 17.74
C ARG A 926 -34.10 16.31 17.30
N MET A 927 -33.39 15.37 16.65
CA MET A 927 -32.00 15.63 16.14
C MET A 927 -32.03 16.73 15.08
N GLU A 928 -32.92 16.67 14.11
CA GLU A 928 -33.08 17.70 13.10
C GLU A 928 -33.42 19.06 13.73
N ALA A 929 -34.34 19.08 14.71
CA ALA A 929 -34.71 20.30 15.43
C ALA A 929 -33.53 20.88 16.26
N VAL A 930 -32.73 20.04 16.92
CA VAL A 930 -31.49 20.47 17.62
C VAL A 930 -30.48 21.04 16.65
N LYS A 931 -30.27 20.37 15.48
CA LYS A 931 -29.41 20.91 14.41
C LYS A 931 -29.88 22.32 14.00
N ASP A 932 -31.18 22.49 13.70
CA ASP A 932 -31.74 23.79 13.30
C ASP A 932 -31.50 24.87 14.39
N TYR A 933 -31.68 24.50 15.65
CA TYR A 933 -31.42 25.41 16.77
C TYR A 933 -29.93 25.78 16.86
N LEU A 934 -29.02 24.82 16.76
CA LEU A 934 -27.56 25.06 16.81
C LEU A 934 -27.10 26.01 15.72
N LEU A 935 -27.67 25.88 14.50
CA LEU A 935 -27.29 26.76 13.37
C LEU A 935 -27.73 28.23 13.60
N THR A 936 -28.54 28.51 14.60
CA THR A 936 -28.93 29.90 14.95
C THR A 936 -28.03 30.51 16.02
N LEU A 937 -27.18 29.72 16.71
CA LEU A 937 -26.35 30.19 17.80
C LEU A 937 -25.13 31.03 17.32
N GLY A 938 -24.74 30.90 16.04
CA GLY A 938 -23.62 31.61 15.43
C GLY A 938 -24.02 32.52 14.29
N ARG A 939 -23.17 33.50 13.93
CA ARG A 939 -23.35 34.34 12.76
C ARG A 939 -22.51 33.83 11.60
N PRO A 940 -23.03 33.70 10.36
CA PRO A 940 -22.24 33.24 9.21
C PRO A 940 -21.15 34.29 8.88
N SER A 941 -19.91 33.82 8.66
CA SER A 941 -18.83 34.63 8.13
C SER A 941 -19.01 34.90 6.64
N ARG A 942 -18.80 36.12 6.17
CA ARG A 942 -18.85 36.51 4.76
C ARG A 942 -17.41 36.52 4.19
N GLY A 943 -17.11 35.74 3.14
CA GLY A 943 -16.03 36.10 2.22
C GLY A 943 -14.94 35.10 1.85
N ALA A 944 -15.01 33.82 2.22
CA ALA A 944 -13.96 32.85 1.88
C ALA A 944 -14.17 32.15 0.51
N SER A 945 -15.42 31.97 0.07
CA SER A 945 -15.73 31.29 -1.20
C SER A 945 -15.13 31.95 -2.45
N ASP A 946 -15.06 33.27 -2.45
CA ASP A 946 -14.52 34.03 -3.61
C ASP A 946 -12.98 33.88 -3.72
N ARG A 947 -12.26 33.67 -2.62
CA ARG A 947 -10.81 33.49 -2.60
C ARG A 947 -10.41 32.06 -2.97
N MET A 948 -11.18 31.06 -2.58
CA MET A 948 -10.92 29.67 -2.95
C MET A 948 -11.16 29.42 -4.45
N ALA A 949 -12.13 30.10 -5.06
CA ALA A 949 -12.40 30.01 -6.49
C ALA A 949 -11.24 30.60 -7.32
N SER A 950 -10.63 31.73 -6.88
CA SER A 950 -9.52 32.38 -7.59
C SER A 950 -8.18 31.65 -7.45
N ALA A 951 -8.03 30.75 -6.47
CA ALA A 951 -6.83 29.94 -6.25
C ALA A 951 -6.89 28.58 -6.98
N ALA A 952 -8.02 28.26 -7.60
CA ALA A 952 -8.24 27.00 -8.32
C ALA A 952 -7.98 27.13 -9.84
N ASP A 953 -7.86 28.36 -10.37
CA ASP A 953 -7.39 28.68 -11.71
C ASP A 953 -5.85 28.95 -11.72
#